data_90db2bd8831006d3e3b95a6444743647
#
_entry.id   90db2bd8831006d3e3b95a6444743647
#
_cell.length_a   1.000
_cell.length_b   1.000
_cell.length_c   1.000
_cell.angle_alpha   90.00
_cell.angle_beta   90.00
_cell.angle_gamma   90.00
#
_symmetry.space_group_name_H-M   'P 1'
#
loop_
_entity.id
_entity.type
_entity.pdbx_description
1 polymer ?
#
loop_
_entity_poly.entity_id
_entity_poly.type
_entity_poly.pdbx_seq_one_letter_code
_entity_poly.pdbx_strand_id
1 'polypeptide(L)'
;MLSLLFAASLFVTQAPDTAHVVLVATTDVHGRATAWDYLADRAGPGGLTRVATVVDSLRRRYPGQVVALDAGDILQGNAFAAYSARDGRRGPNPIVEAMNLVGYDAATPGNHDFDWGLPELERALADAAFPYVSANVFRVPSDSLLVSPFRVLRRGAIRVGVTGFTTPGVMIWDRDRLGGKIRVGRIDAAAGPTFAAMRRSADLVVALAHSGIAGPSSYDTAGVGAENAAGSFATMTARPDVVIVGHSHAEIRDSTLGEVRYVQPKANAASVAVVHVDMVRPRGRGWEVGRVRSELVPTAGVAPSAVAEQRLKPVDDAVRAWVSEGIGMTLAPLPAASGRAMPTPLVDWLLEVQRRRAGATLAAGPVFDVRVGLPGDTIHRRDLLRLYPYENTLRAVRISGAELRAYLEHSARFFRVDAAGRVSIDDAVPGYDFDLVRGARYDIDLRQPVGNRIRNLAVGGRQVTPSDSFTLAVNSHRQSGAGGYAMVAHAPVVYDRGEWIRDLLEQELARGPLDPARIEPSEWRIVPEAAARTVREIYGVQPEIVSASPRDTVLLRVFGTAGLHGRLDSAGALAGMMDSLAAACRCPTVRLDGGGAATGRAEIPLLNRMGFAASALAERDFDRSADSLPSRVAQSGYPWLAANVFDSATGRRPAWLTPSTTLDLAGYRIAVIGYITPDTKQQQPAERTATLRFGAGELGLHETLAEVRAARPSLTILVAHTDQDELVHLAEGLRGSGVGLIFGGDGVDTVETRIAGVPVVSAAGPGSLAVGDLVKTPAGGLELRTRLVSLDPGPAPPGTPMAAALDSFARRRDSLARRPVAQLKRPLVRGGTQYPLGGVIAEARRNLARADLGLVRNVSIHADLPAGPVTLARLRAVEPEGSDLLRLTLSGAQVQEVMEQALGDREGPAVHLAGGRVRFDPRAPAGRRVKEVTLVDGRKVKPRDSYTLATDDATAAGGGGFTVLAGAPVERVGLLDAEAVAAYLRRLPQPVDADASSAFQSTRR
;
A
#
# COMPACT_ATOMS: atom_id res chain seq x y z
N MET A 1 80.54 -28.33 -8.75
CA MET A 1 79.15 -28.69 -8.45
C MET A 1 78.40 -27.43 -8.01
N LEU A 2 77.71 -26.81 -8.89
CA LEU A 2 76.96 -25.57 -8.68
C LEU A 2 75.56 -25.93 -8.13
N SER A 3 75.23 -25.48 -6.94
CA SER A 3 73.88 -25.53 -6.38
C SER A 3 73.07 -24.29 -6.80
N LEU A 4 72.07 -24.47 -7.67
CA LEU A 4 71.07 -23.43 -7.99
C LEU A 4 70.08 -23.32 -6.84
N LEU A 5 70.05 -22.18 -6.15
CA LEU A 5 68.96 -21.79 -5.28
C LEU A 5 67.83 -21.14 -6.12
N PHE A 6 66.71 -21.83 -6.24
CA PHE A 6 65.45 -21.28 -6.78
C PHE A 6 64.75 -20.46 -5.66
N ALA A 7 64.81 -19.15 -5.77
CA ALA A 7 64.00 -18.26 -4.93
C ALA A 7 62.58 -18.22 -5.52
N ALA A 8 61.63 -18.95 -4.90
CA ALA A 8 60.21 -18.83 -5.19
C ALA A 8 59.67 -17.54 -4.56
N SER A 9 59.53 -16.50 -5.35
CA SER A 9 58.82 -15.27 -4.95
C SER A 9 57.32 -15.60 -4.76
N LEU A 10 56.91 -15.76 -3.52
CA LEU A 10 55.50 -15.77 -3.14
C LEU A 10 54.90 -14.39 -3.41
N PHE A 11 54.19 -14.24 -4.57
CA PHE A 11 53.28 -13.11 -4.78
C PHE A 11 52.13 -13.25 -3.82
N VAL A 12 52.24 -12.64 -2.64
CA VAL A 12 51.07 -12.38 -1.79
C VAL A 12 50.21 -11.36 -2.54
N THR A 13 49.20 -11.83 -3.23
CA THR A 13 48.17 -10.97 -3.78
C THR A 13 47.38 -10.40 -2.60
N GLN A 14 47.73 -9.23 -2.14
CA GLN A 14 46.97 -8.48 -1.16
C GLN A 14 45.60 -8.20 -1.76
N ALA A 15 44.53 -8.54 -1.06
CA ALA A 15 43.16 -8.28 -1.52
C ALA A 15 42.98 -6.78 -1.83
N PRO A 16 42.15 -6.41 -2.82
CA PRO A 16 41.84 -5.01 -3.09
C PRO A 16 41.22 -4.36 -1.84
N ASP A 17 41.50 -3.07 -1.65
CA ASP A 17 40.78 -2.31 -0.63
C ASP A 17 39.28 -2.32 -0.96
N THR A 18 38.46 -2.43 0.08
CA THR A 18 36.97 -2.39 -0.06
C THR A 18 36.39 -1.30 0.81
N ALA A 19 35.34 -0.69 0.35
CA ALA A 19 34.52 0.26 1.11
C ALA A 19 33.02 0.02 0.80
N HIS A 20 32.15 0.51 1.68
CA HIS A 20 30.72 0.32 1.54
C HIS A 20 30.00 1.65 1.67
N VAL A 21 29.06 1.92 0.78
CA VAL A 21 28.16 3.09 0.80
C VAL A 21 26.73 2.60 0.79
N VAL A 22 25.89 3.19 1.63
CA VAL A 22 24.46 2.92 1.69
C VAL A 22 23.70 4.18 1.26
N LEU A 23 23.06 4.14 0.09
CA LEU A 23 22.15 5.19 -0.34
C LEU A 23 20.78 4.90 0.23
N VAL A 24 20.15 5.90 0.82
CA VAL A 24 18.79 5.81 1.35
C VAL A 24 17.98 6.90 0.68
N ALA A 25 16.91 6.54 -0.02
CA ALA A 25 16.22 7.52 -0.84
C ALA A 25 14.69 7.48 -0.67
N THR A 26 14.10 8.67 -0.77
CA THR A 26 12.65 8.90 -0.96
C THR A 26 12.42 9.65 -2.27
N THR A 27 11.16 9.67 -2.70
CA THR A 27 10.64 10.45 -3.83
C THR A 27 9.14 10.64 -3.65
N ASP A 28 8.58 11.62 -4.33
CA ASP A 28 7.13 11.84 -4.40
C ASP A 28 6.48 11.82 -2.99
N VAL A 29 7.11 12.50 -2.03
CA VAL A 29 6.64 12.55 -0.64
C VAL A 29 5.33 13.31 -0.52
N HIS A 30 5.09 14.27 -1.43
CA HIS A 30 3.86 15.02 -1.54
C HIS A 30 3.38 15.64 -0.22
N GLY A 31 4.30 16.29 0.50
CA GLY A 31 4.01 16.97 1.76
C GLY A 31 3.66 16.05 2.94
N ARG A 32 3.87 14.74 2.83
CA ARG A 32 3.63 13.77 3.91
C ARG A 32 4.72 13.88 4.98
N ALA A 33 4.71 15.00 5.73
CA ALA A 33 5.69 15.28 6.78
C ALA A 33 5.52 14.36 7.99
N THR A 34 4.28 14.13 8.45
CA THR A 34 3.96 13.29 9.61
C THR A 34 3.38 11.94 9.20
N ALA A 35 3.25 11.04 10.18
CA ALA A 35 2.62 9.73 10.00
C ALA A 35 1.08 9.78 9.97
N TRP A 36 0.49 10.98 9.89
CA TRP A 36 -0.97 11.16 9.88
C TRP A 36 -1.49 11.41 8.47
N ASP A 37 -2.59 10.77 8.12
CA ASP A 37 -3.36 11.05 6.91
C ASP A 37 -4.50 12.02 7.24
N TYR A 38 -4.30 13.29 6.93
CA TYR A 38 -5.25 14.37 7.26
C TYR A 38 -6.56 14.26 6.51
N LEU A 39 -6.56 13.65 5.34
CA LEU A 39 -7.76 13.47 4.52
C LEU A 39 -8.59 12.28 4.98
N ALA A 40 -7.93 11.21 5.43
CA ALA A 40 -8.59 10.03 5.99
C ALA A 40 -8.79 10.12 7.51
N ASP A 41 -8.22 11.16 8.16
CA ASP A 41 -8.26 11.41 9.60
C ASP A 41 -7.79 10.23 10.46
N ARG A 42 -6.69 9.61 10.06
CA ARG A 42 -6.11 8.44 10.75
C ARG A 42 -4.61 8.34 10.51
N ALA A 43 -3.95 7.48 11.28
CA ALA A 43 -2.55 7.14 10.99
C ALA A 43 -2.43 6.52 9.60
N GLY A 44 -1.48 7.02 8.81
CA GLY A 44 -1.18 6.54 7.47
C GLY A 44 0.06 5.64 7.41
N PRO A 45 0.30 4.96 6.29
CA PRO A 45 1.44 4.05 6.14
C PRO A 45 2.79 4.77 5.95
N GLY A 46 2.79 6.05 5.49
CA GLY A 46 3.99 6.82 5.13
C GLY A 46 4.36 7.90 6.14
N GLY A 47 5.13 8.88 5.66
CA GLY A 47 5.50 10.11 6.37
C GLY A 47 6.98 10.22 6.73
N LEU A 48 7.53 11.45 6.61
CA LEU A 48 8.95 11.71 6.88
C LEU A 48 9.36 11.41 8.31
N THR A 49 8.44 11.51 9.28
CA THR A 49 8.74 11.13 10.68
C THR A 49 9.04 9.63 10.82
N ARG A 50 8.48 8.76 9.97
CA ARG A 50 8.83 7.33 9.89
C ARG A 50 10.13 7.12 9.13
N VAL A 51 10.33 7.88 8.04
CA VAL A 51 11.60 7.85 7.29
C VAL A 51 12.77 8.21 8.20
N ALA A 52 12.61 9.21 9.08
CA ALA A 52 13.62 9.57 10.06
C ALA A 52 14.05 8.38 10.92
N THR A 53 13.10 7.58 11.40
CA THR A 53 13.41 6.36 12.18
C THR A 53 14.20 5.34 11.36
N VAL A 54 13.83 5.13 10.09
CA VAL A 54 14.53 4.20 9.18
C VAL A 54 15.97 4.69 8.93
N VAL A 55 16.13 5.97 8.58
CA VAL A 55 17.44 6.58 8.31
C VAL A 55 18.34 6.53 9.54
N ASP A 56 17.81 6.85 10.72
CA ASP A 56 18.55 6.77 11.98
C ASP A 56 18.98 5.33 12.30
N SER A 57 18.15 4.35 12.04
CA SER A 57 18.49 2.94 12.20
C SER A 57 19.64 2.54 11.27
N LEU A 58 19.59 2.96 10.01
CA LEU A 58 20.65 2.69 9.04
C LEU A 58 21.94 3.42 9.39
N ARG A 59 21.88 4.68 9.86
CA ARG A 59 23.08 5.42 10.33
C ARG A 59 23.75 4.77 11.52
N ARG A 60 22.97 4.22 12.46
CA ARG A 60 23.52 3.43 13.56
C ARG A 60 24.16 2.13 13.08
N ARG A 61 23.55 1.48 12.08
CA ARG A 61 24.05 0.22 11.52
C ARG A 61 25.28 0.39 10.63
N TYR A 62 25.36 1.51 9.91
CA TYR A 62 26.42 1.83 8.95
C TYR A 62 27.02 3.23 9.23
N PRO A 63 27.76 3.39 10.36
CA PRO A 63 28.27 4.69 10.77
C PRO A 63 29.15 5.33 9.70
N GLY A 64 28.84 6.57 9.32
CA GLY A 64 29.60 7.34 8.32
C GLY A 64 29.50 6.85 6.88
N GLN A 65 28.64 5.86 6.58
CA GLN A 65 28.49 5.27 5.24
C GLN A 65 27.17 5.62 4.55
N VAL A 66 26.19 6.15 5.29
CA VAL A 66 24.84 6.44 4.79
C VAL A 66 24.80 7.78 4.06
N VAL A 67 24.17 7.81 2.90
CA VAL A 67 23.80 9.00 2.12
C VAL A 67 22.29 9.02 1.96
N ALA A 68 21.61 10.01 2.53
CA ALA A 68 20.16 10.18 2.45
C ALA A 68 19.81 11.18 1.34
N LEU A 69 18.92 10.78 0.41
CA LEU A 69 18.62 11.48 -0.83
C LEU A 69 17.10 11.60 -1.02
N ASP A 70 16.69 12.65 -1.75
CA ASP A 70 15.29 12.77 -2.18
C ASP A 70 15.20 13.16 -3.66
N ALA A 71 14.32 12.50 -4.40
CA ALA A 71 14.18 12.68 -5.84
C ALA A 71 13.00 13.60 -6.25
N GLY A 72 12.51 14.45 -5.35
CA GLY A 72 11.57 15.54 -5.65
C GLY A 72 10.11 15.24 -5.37
N ASP A 73 9.26 16.21 -5.66
CA ASP A 73 7.82 16.30 -5.34
C ASP A 73 7.55 16.26 -3.83
N ILE A 74 8.03 17.29 -3.17
CA ILE A 74 7.95 17.47 -1.72
C ILE A 74 6.83 18.44 -1.32
N LEU A 75 6.66 19.57 -2.04
CA LEU A 75 5.95 20.76 -1.55
C LEU A 75 4.44 20.75 -1.83
N GLN A 76 3.90 19.78 -2.57
CA GLN A 76 2.50 19.70 -2.97
C GLN A 76 1.98 18.26 -2.80
N GLY A 77 0.66 18.09 -2.64
CA GLY A 77 -0.05 16.80 -2.80
C GLY A 77 -0.92 16.41 -1.62
N ASN A 78 -0.86 17.11 -0.49
CA ASN A 78 -1.75 16.83 0.64
C ASN A 78 -2.12 18.08 1.45
N ALA A 79 -2.93 17.88 2.50
CA ALA A 79 -3.40 18.97 3.36
C ALA A 79 -2.27 19.70 4.10
N PHE A 80 -1.22 18.98 4.53
CA PHE A 80 -0.09 19.59 5.22
C PHE A 80 0.67 20.56 4.29
N ALA A 81 0.89 20.16 3.04
CA ALA A 81 1.51 20.99 2.02
C ALA A 81 0.64 22.20 1.67
N ALA A 82 -0.66 21.98 1.46
CA ALA A 82 -1.59 23.06 1.14
C ALA A 82 -1.67 24.10 2.28
N TYR A 83 -1.76 23.65 3.54
CA TYR A 83 -1.73 24.55 4.69
C TYR A 83 -0.40 25.31 4.77
N SER A 84 0.72 24.64 4.62
CA SER A 84 2.06 25.22 4.73
C SER A 84 2.31 26.30 3.69
N ALA A 85 1.83 26.12 2.46
CA ALA A 85 2.00 27.07 1.37
C ALA A 85 1.07 28.27 1.46
N ARG A 86 -0.08 28.15 2.14
CA ARG A 86 -1.14 29.18 2.17
C ARG A 86 -1.26 29.85 3.53
N ASP A 87 -1.65 29.11 4.55
CA ASP A 87 -2.03 29.63 5.87
C ASP A 87 -0.89 29.54 6.89
N GLY A 88 0.02 28.59 6.71
CA GLY A 88 1.17 28.35 7.58
C GLY A 88 2.47 29.08 7.22
N ARG A 89 2.41 30.16 6.42
CA ARG A 89 3.60 30.87 5.90
C ARG A 89 4.43 31.63 6.94
N ARG A 90 4.16 31.46 8.22
CA ARG A 90 4.93 32.12 9.30
C ARG A 90 6.08 31.20 9.72
N GLY A 91 7.34 31.61 9.46
CA GLY A 91 8.53 30.87 9.78
C GLY A 91 9.04 29.96 8.66
N PRO A 92 9.97 29.03 8.96
CA PRO A 92 10.50 28.06 8.00
C PRO A 92 9.42 27.15 7.43
N ASN A 93 9.64 26.63 6.22
CA ASN A 93 8.73 25.67 5.61
C ASN A 93 8.74 24.35 6.42
N PRO A 94 7.60 23.93 7.02
CA PRO A 94 7.57 22.82 7.95
C PRO A 94 7.79 21.44 7.28
N ILE A 95 7.61 21.35 5.96
CA ILE A 95 7.93 20.12 5.21
C ILE A 95 9.46 20.01 5.09
N VAL A 96 10.12 21.13 4.76
CA VAL A 96 11.58 21.20 4.72
C VAL A 96 12.17 20.99 6.11
N GLU A 97 11.51 21.48 7.16
CA GLU A 97 11.90 21.17 8.55
C GLU A 97 11.84 19.65 8.83
N ALA A 98 10.81 18.96 8.36
CA ALA A 98 10.73 17.51 8.45
C ALA A 98 11.88 16.83 7.69
N MET A 99 12.24 17.34 6.50
CA MET A 99 13.40 16.85 5.75
C MET A 99 14.71 17.10 6.49
N ASN A 100 14.88 18.27 7.10
CA ASN A 100 16.06 18.58 7.93
C ASN A 100 16.16 17.62 9.12
N LEU A 101 15.06 17.22 9.73
CA LEU A 101 14.99 16.24 10.81
C LEU A 101 15.33 14.81 10.35
N VAL A 102 15.00 14.42 9.14
CA VAL A 102 15.49 13.17 8.51
C VAL A 102 17.00 13.26 8.27
N GLY A 103 17.51 14.46 8.01
CA GLY A 103 18.91 14.72 7.73
C GLY A 103 19.32 14.29 6.34
N TYR A 104 18.59 14.71 5.32
CA TYR A 104 18.99 14.48 3.93
C TYR A 104 20.36 15.09 3.63
N ASP A 105 21.08 14.48 2.70
CA ASP A 105 22.39 14.93 2.21
C ASP A 105 22.30 15.68 0.88
N ALA A 106 21.26 15.40 0.08
CA ALA A 106 20.92 16.14 -1.13
C ALA A 106 19.49 15.81 -1.59
N ALA A 107 18.87 16.75 -2.32
CA ALA A 107 17.59 16.54 -2.98
C ALA A 107 17.57 17.22 -4.36
N THR A 108 16.58 16.86 -5.21
CA THR A 108 16.28 17.56 -6.47
C THR A 108 14.84 18.06 -6.45
N PRO A 109 14.49 19.17 -7.09
CA PRO A 109 13.10 19.56 -7.23
C PRO A 109 12.38 18.63 -8.22
N GLY A 110 11.14 18.23 -7.89
CA GLY A 110 10.20 17.60 -8.80
C GLY A 110 9.34 18.62 -9.54
N ASN A 111 8.33 18.16 -10.28
CA ASN A 111 7.44 19.08 -10.99
C ASN A 111 6.45 19.78 -10.05
N HIS A 112 5.91 19.08 -9.07
CA HIS A 112 4.97 19.64 -8.11
C HIS A 112 5.61 20.60 -7.09
N ASP A 113 6.93 20.67 -7.02
CA ASP A 113 7.61 21.67 -6.20
C ASP A 113 7.46 23.10 -6.77
N PHE A 114 7.00 23.22 -8.03
CA PHE A 114 6.72 24.49 -8.69
C PHE A 114 5.27 24.94 -8.59
N ASP A 115 4.34 24.12 -8.15
CA ASP A 115 2.89 24.38 -8.12
C ASP A 115 2.51 25.64 -7.33
N TRP A 116 3.26 25.96 -6.28
CA TRP A 116 3.06 27.16 -5.47
C TRP A 116 3.82 28.39 -6.00
N GLY A 117 4.50 28.23 -7.15
CA GLY A 117 5.30 29.26 -7.78
C GLY A 117 6.72 29.37 -7.23
N LEU A 118 7.55 30.13 -7.96
CA LEU A 118 8.98 30.27 -7.66
C LEU A 118 9.28 30.82 -6.25
N PRO A 119 8.55 31.79 -5.69
CA PRO A 119 8.85 32.31 -4.34
C PRO A 119 8.74 31.24 -3.24
N GLU A 120 7.80 30.32 -3.34
CA GLU A 120 7.65 29.24 -2.36
C GLU A 120 8.76 28.20 -2.50
N LEU A 121 9.13 27.83 -3.73
CA LEU A 121 10.27 26.97 -3.98
C LEU A 121 11.56 27.60 -3.45
N GLU A 122 11.81 28.88 -3.70
CA GLU A 122 13.02 29.59 -3.21
C GLU A 122 13.07 29.65 -1.68
N ARG A 123 11.92 29.82 -1.02
CA ARG A 123 11.81 29.71 0.44
C ARG A 123 12.22 28.31 0.91
N ALA A 124 11.68 27.27 0.31
CA ALA A 124 12.02 25.90 0.64
C ALA A 124 13.50 25.59 0.44
N LEU A 125 14.08 26.06 -0.68
CA LEU A 125 15.52 25.93 -0.95
C LEU A 125 16.39 26.64 0.10
N ALA A 126 15.95 27.80 0.59
CA ALA A 126 16.65 28.57 1.62
C ALA A 126 16.54 27.95 3.02
N ASP A 127 15.43 27.29 3.33
CA ASP A 127 15.18 26.64 4.62
C ASP A 127 15.87 25.26 4.74
N ALA A 128 16.31 24.68 3.62
CA ALA A 128 16.94 23.36 3.60
C ALA A 128 18.36 23.38 4.18
N ALA A 129 18.61 22.51 5.16
CA ALA A 129 19.95 22.30 5.75
C ALA A 129 20.88 21.46 4.85
N PHE A 130 20.43 21.07 3.68
CA PHE A 130 21.10 20.27 2.68
C PHE A 130 21.00 20.91 1.29
N PRO A 131 21.92 20.61 0.35
CA PRO A 131 21.88 21.18 -0.98
C PRO A 131 20.76 20.53 -1.84
N TYR A 132 20.03 21.36 -2.57
CA TYR A 132 19.33 20.94 -3.76
C TYR A 132 20.28 20.94 -4.96
N VAL A 133 20.09 19.96 -5.86
CA VAL A 133 20.85 19.82 -7.10
C VAL A 133 19.92 19.66 -8.30
N SER A 134 20.23 20.35 -9.40
CA SER A 134 19.53 20.15 -10.68
C SER A 134 20.39 20.62 -11.82
N ALA A 135 20.60 19.81 -12.84
CA ALA A 135 21.40 20.12 -14.00
C ALA A 135 20.61 20.70 -15.17
N ASN A 136 19.28 20.80 -15.07
CA ASN A 136 18.44 21.24 -16.17
C ASN A 136 17.40 22.33 -15.83
N VAL A 137 17.44 22.91 -14.63
CA VAL A 137 16.55 24.02 -14.25
C VAL A 137 17.34 25.31 -14.23
N PHE A 138 16.92 26.29 -15.05
CA PHE A 138 17.62 27.55 -15.30
C PHE A 138 16.76 28.76 -14.96
N ARG A 139 17.38 29.83 -14.45
CA ARG A 139 16.77 31.15 -14.29
C ARG A 139 16.74 31.88 -15.61
N VAL A 140 15.66 32.62 -15.86
CA VAL A 140 15.51 33.50 -17.03
C VAL A 140 15.53 34.96 -16.54
N PRO A 141 16.21 35.90 -17.23
CA PRO A 141 16.94 35.80 -18.48
C PRO A 141 18.43 35.38 -18.32
N SER A 142 18.93 35.17 -17.10
CA SER A 142 20.37 34.96 -16.85
C SER A 142 20.94 33.66 -17.42
N ASP A 143 20.08 32.69 -17.71
CA ASP A 143 20.42 31.32 -18.13
C ASP A 143 21.37 30.58 -17.14
N SER A 144 21.43 31.09 -15.92
CA SER A 144 22.15 30.42 -14.82
C SER A 144 21.31 29.31 -14.22
N LEU A 145 21.93 28.25 -13.75
CA LEU A 145 21.22 27.18 -13.04
C LEU A 145 20.54 27.72 -11.78
N LEU A 146 19.34 27.24 -11.48
CA LEU A 146 18.59 27.60 -10.27
C LEU A 146 19.36 27.17 -9.01
N VAL A 147 19.92 25.97 -9.05
CA VAL A 147 20.74 25.36 -7.99
C VAL A 147 21.99 24.72 -8.61
N SER A 148 22.91 24.23 -7.81
CA SER A 148 24.13 23.57 -8.33
C SER A 148 23.77 22.35 -9.17
N PRO A 149 24.49 22.09 -10.29
CA PRO A 149 24.21 20.94 -11.15
C PRO A 149 24.47 19.59 -10.47
N PHE A 150 25.43 19.54 -9.55
CA PHE A 150 25.74 18.37 -8.73
C PHE A 150 26.52 18.74 -7.48
N ARG A 151 26.57 17.84 -6.52
CA ARG A 151 27.42 17.92 -5.32
C ARG A 151 28.22 16.65 -5.17
N VAL A 152 29.43 16.78 -4.56
CA VAL A 152 30.27 15.65 -4.19
C VAL A 152 30.28 15.54 -2.68
N LEU A 153 29.73 14.44 -2.17
CA LEU A 153 29.65 14.09 -0.76
C LEU A 153 30.79 13.11 -0.41
N ARG A 154 31.33 13.16 0.80
CA ARG A 154 32.32 12.19 1.27
C ARG A 154 31.72 11.22 2.27
N ARG A 155 31.98 9.93 2.04
CA ARG A 155 31.66 8.86 3.00
C ARG A 155 32.87 7.97 3.16
N GLY A 156 33.59 8.18 4.27
CA GLY A 156 34.93 7.60 4.45
C GLY A 156 35.87 8.02 3.32
N ALA A 157 36.42 7.05 2.63
CA ALA A 157 37.33 7.25 1.49
C ALA A 157 36.62 7.52 0.17
N ILE A 158 35.30 7.34 0.09
CA ILE A 158 34.52 7.39 -1.15
C ILE A 158 33.98 8.80 -1.38
N ARG A 159 34.07 9.28 -2.62
CA ARG A 159 33.45 10.51 -3.12
C ARG A 159 32.19 10.14 -3.89
N VAL A 160 31.03 10.48 -3.33
CA VAL A 160 29.72 10.23 -3.93
C VAL A 160 29.25 11.50 -4.63
N GLY A 161 29.20 11.49 -5.97
CA GLY A 161 28.62 12.57 -6.76
C GLY A 161 27.10 12.38 -6.86
N VAL A 162 26.34 13.43 -6.57
CA VAL A 162 24.88 13.43 -6.65
C VAL A 162 24.44 14.59 -7.55
N THR A 163 23.65 14.28 -8.58
CA THR A 163 23.03 15.26 -9.50
C THR A 163 21.52 15.07 -9.51
N GLY A 164 20.78 16.06 -10.04
CA GLY A 164 19.34 16.01 -10.17
C GLY A 164 18.85 16.42 -11.55
N PHE A 165 17.69 15.91 -11.93
CA PHE A 165 16.97 16.27 -13.16
C PHE A 165 15.48 16.35 -12.89
N THR A 166 14.85 17.40 -13.39
CA THR A 166 13.40 17.64 -13.32
C THR A 166 12.79 17.48 -14.71
N THR A 167 11.63 16.83 -14.81
CA THR A 167 10.90 16.68 -16.08
C THR A 167 10.59 18.04 -16.72
N PRO A 168 10.82 18.22 -18.03
CA PRO A 168 10.54 19.49 -18.71
C PRO A 168 9.03 19.79 -18.84
N GLY A 169 8.15 18.84 -18.50
CA GLY A 169 6.70 19.03 -18.44
C GLY A 169 6.25 20.17 -17.54
N VAL A 170 7.04 20.54 -16.54
CA VAL A 170 6.85 21.76 -15.74
C VAL A 170 6.59 23.00 -16.62
N MET A 171 7.26 23.11 -17.77
CA MET A 171 7.10 24.24 -18.69
C MET A 171 5.74 24.24 -19.41
N ILE A 172 5.00 23.15 -19.34
CA ILE A 172 3.61 23.06 -19.79
C ILE A 172 2.64 23.29 -18.62
N TRP A 173 2.81 22.53 -17.55
CA TRP A 173 1.87 22.48 -16.43
C TRP A 173 1.85 23.78 -15.62
N ASP A 174 3.03 24.40 -15.41
CA ASP A 174 3.20 25.63 -14.63
C ASP A 174 3.65 26.83 -15.47
N ARG A 175 3.39 26.79 -16.78
CA ARG A 175 3.78 27.84 -17.73
C ARG A 175 3.56 29.25 -17.19
N ASP A 176 2.39 29.51 -16.64
CA ASP A 176 1.97 30.85 -16.26
C ASP A 176 2.58 31.34 -14.95
N ARG A 177 2.87 30.40 -14.04
CA ARG A 177 3.53 30.70 -12.77
C ARG A 177 5.03 30.94 -12.97
N LEU A 178 5.63 30.26 -13.95
CA LEU A 178 7.07 30.20 -14.17
C LEU A 178 7.52 30.91 -15.47
N GLY A 179 6.62 31.12 -16.41
CA GLY A 179 6.93 31.73 -17.71
C GLY A 179 7.74 33.00 -17.58
N GLY A 180 8.86 33.10 -18.31
CA GLY A 180 9.78 34.24 -18.27
C GLY A 180 10.66 34.30 -17.01
N LYS A 181 10.56 33.37 -16.05
CA LYS A 181 11.36 33.34 -14.82
C LYS A 181 12.26 32.11 -14.76
N ILE A 182 11.74 30.99 -15.21
CA ILE A 182 12.40 29.66 -15.18
C ILE A 182 12.31 29.02 -16.55
N ARG A 183 13.34 28.26 -16.91
CA ARG A 183 13.37 27.35 -18.03
C ARG A 183 13.86 25.98 -17.55
N VAL A 184 13.07 24.93 -17.75
CA VAL A 184 13.49 23.54 -17.54
C VAL A 184 13.89 22.98 -18.90
N GLY A 185 15.18 22.61 -18.99
CA GLY A 185 15.76 22.09 -20.23
C GLY A 185 15.54 20.58 -20.37
N ARG A 186 15.84 20.05 -21.56
CA ARG A 186 15.77 18.61 -21.87
C ARG A 186 16.74 17.83 -21.00
N ILE A 187 16.29 16.75 -20.40
CA ILE A 187 17.08 15.87 -19.53
C ILE A 187 18.22 15.21 -20.33
N ASP A 188 17.92 14.66 -21.51
CA ASP A 188 18.89 13.98 -22.38
C ASP A 188 20.05 14.90 -22.80
N ALA A 189 19.77 16.17 -23.05
CA ALA A 189 20.80 17.14 -23.40
C ALA A 189 21.71 17.52 -22.20
N ALA A 190 21.14 17.61 -20.98
CA ALA A 190 21.89 18.01 -19.78
C ALA A 190 22.66 16.84 -19.15
N ALA A 191 22.20 15.62 -19.26
CA ALA A 191 22.68 14.47 -18.50
C ALA A 191 24.11 14.05 -18.87
N GLY A 192 24.41 13.84 -20.12
CA GLY A 192 25.73 13.38 -20.58
C GLY A 192 26.89 14.29 -20.14
N PRO A 193 26.83 15.61 -20.43
CA PRO A 193 27.85 16.56 -19.95
C PRO A 193 27.99 16.57 -18.42
N THR A 194 26.88 16.47 -17.69
CA THR A 194 26.88 16.46 -16.23
C THR A 194 27.56 15.21 -15.68
N PHE A 195 27.20 14.02 -16.16
CA PHE A 195 27.85 12.77 -15.74
C PHE A 195 29.36 12.77 -16.06
N ALA A 196 29.76 13.29 -17.24
CA ALA A 196 31.16 13.42 -17.62
C ALA A 196 31.92 14.37 -16.66
N ALA A 197 31.28 15.45 -16.20
CA ALA A 197 31.86 16.34 -15.20
C ALA A 197 32.00 15.65 -13.85
N MET A 198 30.98 14.91 -13.42
CA MET A 198 30.99 14.21 -12.14
C MET A 198 32.04 13.09 -12.07
N ARG A 199 32.22 12.31 -13.15
CA ARG A 199 33.24 11.23 -13.23
C ARG A 199 34.67 11.72 -13.00
N ARG A 200 34.94 13.01 -13.21
CA ARG A 200 36.26 13.61 -12.91
C ARG A 200 36.52 13.84 -11.39
N SER A 201 35.45 13.91 -10.59
CA SER A 201 35.51 14.30 -9.17
C SER A 201 34.90 13.32 -8.20
N ALA A 202 34.15 12.31 -8.70
CA ALA A 202 33.43 11.33 -7.90
C ALA A 202 33.84 9.89 -8.26
N ASP A 203 33.80 9.02 -7.25
CA ASP A 203 34.06 7.58 -7.37
C ASP A 203 32.76 6.80 -7.60
N LEU A 204 31.64 7.28 -7.05
CA LEU A 204 30.27 6.78 -7.25
C LEU A 204 29.41 7.92 -7.79
N VAL A 205 28.66 7.70 -8.85
CA VAL A 205 27.79 8.70 -9.49
C VAL A 205 26.33 8.30 -9.33
N VAL A 206 25.55 9.15 -8.67
CA VAL A 206 24.12 8.95 -8.39
C VAL A 206 23.31 10.05 -9.08
N ALA A 207 22.29 9.68 -9.81
CA ALA A 207 21.31 10.60 -10.38
C ALA A 207 19.98 10.53 -9.62
N LEU A 208 19.43 11.67 -9.27
CA LEU A 208 18.07 11.87 -8.81
C LEU A 208 17.25 12.29 -10.03
N ALA A 209 16.43 11.42 -10.55
CA ALA A 209 15.67 11.68 -11.78
C ALA A 209 14.18 11.81 -11.47
N HIS A 210 13.70 13.04 -11.32
CA HIS A 210 12.26 13.29 -11.25
C HIS A 210 11.66 13.25 -12.67
N SER A 211 11.61 12.03 -13.22
CA SER A 211 11.21 11.69 -14.59
C SER A 211 11.06 10.17 -14.67
N GLY A 212 10.02 9.67 -15.30
CA GLY A 212 9.85 8.22 -15.52
C GLY A 212 10.98 7.61 -16.32
N ILE A 213 11.14 6.28 -16.24
CA ILE A 213 12.19 5.55 -16.96
C ILE A 213 11.95 5.60 -18.46
N ALA A 214 10.72 5.31 -18.90
CA ALA A 214 10.32 5.29 -20.31
C ALA A 214 8.79 5.40 -20.41
N GLY A 215 8.30 5.64 -21.61
CA GLY A 215 6.88 5.75 -21.91
C GLY A 215 6.56 7.08 -22.60
N PRO A 216 5.50 7.12 -23.40
CA PRO A 216 5.05 8.34 -24.05
C PRO A 216 4.41 9.32 -23.05
N SER A 217 4.41 10.58 -23.40
CA SER A 217 3.65 11.63 -22.73
C SER A 217 2.73 12.35 -23.72
N SER A 218 1.65 12.91 -23.21
CA SER A 218 0.72 13.71 -24.02
C SER A 218 1.35 14.99 -24.60
N TYR A 219 2.54 15.40 -24.16
CA TYR A 219 3.23 16.60 -24.61
C TYR A 219 4.61 16.35 -25.23
N ASP A 220 5.04 15.13 -25.49
CA ASP A 220 6.34 14.82 -26.09
C ASP A 220 6.55 15.58 -27.43
N THR A 221 5.47 15.91 -28.14
CA THR A 221 5.48 16.70 -29.36
C THR A 221 5.49 18.21 -29.16
N ALA A 222 5.40 18.68 -27.92
CA ALA A 222 5.35 20.13 -27.61
C ALA A 222 6.73 20.83 -27.70
N GLY A 223 7.79 20.12 -28.03
CA GLY A 223 9.14 20.67 -28.22
C GLY A 223 9.93 20.94 -26.93
N VAL A 224 9.36 20.66 -25.76
CA VAL A 224 10.04 20.86 -24.45
C VAL A 224 10.97 19.70 -24.07
N GLY A 225 10.82 18.53 -24.68
CA GLY A 225 11.56 17.30 -24.40
C GLY A 225 10.68 16.20 -23.80
N ALA A 226 11.23 14.98 -23.72
CA ALA A 226 10.50 13.83 -23.22
C ALA A 226 10.25 13.97 -21.70
N GLU A 227 9.04 13.60 -21.26
CA GLU A 227 8.66 13.51 -19.86
C GLU A 227 9.42 12.38 -19.15
N ASN A 228 9.43 11.21 -19.79
CA ASN A 228 9.97 9.97 -19.26
C ASN A 228 11.33 9.67 -19.90
N ALA A 229 12.38 10.36 -19.43
CA ALA A 229 13.69 10.35 -20.05
C ALA A 229 14.79 9.64 -19.25
N ALA A 230 14.54 9.21 -18.00
CA ALA A 230 15.56 8.66 -17.12
C ALA A 230 16.21 7.37 -17.67
N GLY A 231 15.48 6.56 -18.43
CA GLY A 231 16.00 5.34 -19.08
C GLY A 231 17.12 5.59 -20.09
N SER A 232 17.17 6.79 -20.70
CA SER A 232 18.21 7.17 -21.65
C SER A 232 19.61 7.20 -21.05
N PHE A 233 19.74 7.36 -19.71
CA PHE A 233 21.02 7.39 -19.03
C PHE A 233 21.85 6.10 -19.21
N ALA A 234 21.17 4.96 -19.37
CA ALA A 234 21.82 3.66 -19.53
C ALA A 234 22.66 3.55 -20.83
N THR A 235 22.32 4.32 -21.87
CA THR A 235 22.96 4.28 -23.17
C THR A 235 24.02 5.37 -23.37
N MET A 236 24.17 6.27 -22.38
CA MET A 236 25.14 7.37 -22.45
C MET A 236 26.57 6.87 -22.25
N THR A 237 27.54 7.48 -22.93
CA THR A 237 28.97 7.16 -22.76
C THR A 237 29.43 7.45 -21.33
N ALA A 238 29.12 8.64 -20.78
CA ALA A 238 29.25 8.92 -19.36
C ALA A 238 27.86 8.72 -18.73
N ARG A 239 27.74 7.80 -17.81
CA ARG A 239 26.48 7.39 -17.18
C ARG A 239 26.59 7.31 -15.67
N PRO A 240 25.48 7.37 -14.91
CA PRO A 240 25.48 7.15 -13.48
C PRO A 240 25.64 5.65 -13.17
N ASP A 241 25.95 5.34 -11.91
CA ASP A 241 25.95 3.97 -11.38
C ASP A 241 24.57 3.59 -10.83
N VAL A 242 23.90 4.57 -10.18
CA VAL A 242 22.57 4.42 -9.58
C VAL A 242 21.69 5.60 -9.96
N VAL A 243 20.44 5.31 -10.29
CA VAL A 243 19.39 6.29 -10.53
C VAL A 243 18.26 6.07 -9.53
N ILE A 244 17.99 7.11 -8.74
CA ILE A 244 16.76 7.19 -7.94
C ILE A 244 15.72 7.88 -8.80
N VAL A 245 14.66 7.16 -9.13
CA VAL A 245 13.58 7.60 -10.02
C VAL A 245 12.42 8.17 -9.20
N GLY A 246 11.74 9.17 -9.73
CA GLY A 246 10.50 9.74 -9.21
C GLY A 246 9.46 9.95 -10.31
N HIS A 247 8.45 10.77 -10.04
CA HIS A 247 7.44 11.25 -10.96
C HIS A 247 6.37 10.22 -11.37
N SER A 248 6.76 9.01 -11.70
CA SER A 248 5.83 7.98 -12.23
C SER A 248 4.99 7.31 -11.13
N HIS A 249 5.28 7.54 -9.86
CA HIS A 249 4.69 6.86 -8.68
C HIS A 249 4.77 5.32 -8.74
N ALA A 250 5.54 4.78 -9.68
CA ALA A 250 5.81 3.34 -9.76
C ALA A 250 6.64 2.87 -8.56
N GLU A 251 6.54 1.61 -8.21
CA GLU A 251 7.41 1.01 -7.21
C GLU A 251 8.43 0.10 -7.92
N ILE A 252 9.71 0.50 -7.93
CA ILE A 252 10.79 -0.21 -8.63
C ILE A 252 11.82 -0.62 -7.59
N ARG A 253 11.78 -1.87 -7.18
CA ARG A 253 12.67 -2.42 -6.17
C ARG A 253 14.10 -2.55 -6.66
N ASP A 254 14.27 -3.08 -7.88
CA ASP A 254 15.56 -3.46 -8.44
C ASP A 254 15.44 -3.68 -9.95
N SER A 255 15.78 -2.66 -10.72
CA SER A 255 15.82 -2.73 -12.19
C SER A 255 17.22 -2.37 -12.69
N THR A 256 17.69 -3.07 -13.72
CA THR A 256 18.99 -2.78 -14.34
C THR A 256 18.79 -2.58 -15.83
N LEU A 257 19.20 -1.41 -16.33
CA LEU A 257 19.27 -1.14 -17.75
C LEU A 257 20.74 -0.93 -18.12
N GLY A 258 21.29 -1.79 -18.96
CA GLY A 258 22.74 -1.84 -19.19
C GLY A 258 23.49 -2.13 -17.90
N GLU A 259 24.36 -1.19 -17.48
CA GLU A 259 25.13 -1.28 -16.23
C GLU A 259 24.57 -0.35 -15.13
N VAL A 260 23.45 0.33 -15.39
CA VAL A 260 22.89 1.33 -14.48
C VAL A 260 21.77 0.72 -13.65
N ARG A 261 21.84 0.92 -12.33
CA ARG A 261 20.82 0.49 -11.39
C ARG A 261 19.73 1.55 -11.24
N TYR A 262 18.46 1.16 -11.40
CA TYR A 262 17.28 2.01 -11.21
C TYR A 262 16.46 1.52 -10.03
N VAL A 263 16.11 2.43 -9.13
CA VAL A 263 15.23 2.17 -7.99
C VAL A 263 14.23 3.32 -7.83
N GLN A 264 13.00 3.00 -7.44
CA GLN A 264 11.97 3.98 -7.10
C GLN A 264 11.20 3.50 -5.87
N PRO A 265 11.30 4.20 -4.73
CA PRO A 265 10.45 3.91 -3.58
C PRO A 265 9.02 4.37 -3.84
N LYS A 266 8.09 3.83 -3.09
CA LYS A 266 6.67 4.17 -3.16
C LYS A 266 6.42 5.60 -2.70
N ALA A 267 5.56 6.31 -3.44
CA ALA A 267 5.16 7.69 -3.14
C ALA A 267 4.60 7.84 -1.71
N ASN A 268 4.45 9.09 -1.24
CA ASN A 268 4.00 9.46 0.10
C ASN A 268 4.90 8.95 1.24
N ALA A 269 6.17 8.71 0.95
CA ALA A 269 7.11 8.09 1.89
C ALA A 269 6.60 6.75 2.45
N ALA A 270 5.80 6.00 1.69
CA ALA A 270 5.25 4.71 2.08
C ALA A 270 6.30 3.58 2.02
N SER A 271 7.39 3.77 1.28
CA SER A 271 8.61 2.98 1.39
C SER A 271 9.86 3.86 1.21
N VAL A 272 11.01 3.33 1.60
CA VAL A 272 12.33 3.94 1.44
C VAL A 272 13.17 3.00 0.59
N ALA A 273 13.82 3.52 -0.45
CA ALA A 273 14.81 2.74 -1.20
C ALA A 273 16.13 2.70 -0.43
N VAL A 274 16.69 1.51 -0.24
CA VAL A 274 18.00 1.30 0.37
C VAL A 274 18.89 0.61 -0.66
N VAL A 275 19.96 1.29 -1.08
CA VAL A 275 20.91 0.78 -2.08
C VAL A 275 22.27 0.61 -1.45
N HIS A 276 22.72 -0.64 -1.37
CA HIS A 276 24.03 -1.01 -0.90
C HIS A 276 25.01 -1.05 -2.06
N VAL A 277 26.07 -0.25 -1.99
CA VAL A 277 27.14 -0.17 -3.00
C VAL A 277 28.45 -0.60 -2.38
N ASP A 278 28.93 -1.75 -2.80
CA ASP A 278 30.26 -2.24 -2.44
C ASP A 278 31.27 -1.64 -3.42
N MET A 279 32.20 -0.86 -2.89
CA MET A 279 33.27 -0.20 -3.66
C MET A 279 34.56 -1.01 -3.53
N VAL A 280 35.27 -1.17 -4.63
CA VAL A 280 36.54 -1.87 -4.69
C VAL A 280 37.62 -0.95 -5.26
N ARG A 281 38.83 -1.07 -4.73
CA ARG A 281 40.00 -0.30 -5.21
C ARG A 281 41.08 -1.25 -5.66
N PRO A 282 41.19 -1.56 -6.97
CA PRO A 282 42.31 -2.32 -7.51
C PRO A 282 43.61 -1.58 -7.34
N ARG A 283 44.72 -2.32 -7.21
CA ARG A 283 46.07 -1.70 -7.04
C ARG A 283 46.38 -0.73 -8.17
N GLY A 284 46.81 0.49 -7.82
CA GLY A 284 47.19 1.54 -8.78
C GLY A 284 46.01 2.17 -9.51
N ARG A 285 44.78 1.91 -9.10
CA ARG A 285 43.56 2.49 -9.67
C ARG A 285 42.78 3.30 -8.64
N GLY A 286 41.79 4.05 -9.11
CA GLY A 286 40.78 4.68 -8.28
C GLY A 286 39.77 3.68 -7.71
N TRP A 287 38.81 4.17 -6.91
CA TRP A 287 37.66 3.40 -6.47
C TRP A 287 36.74 3.12 -7.65
N GLU A 288 36.25 1.91 -7.73
CA GLU A 288 35.31 1.42 -8.73
C GLU A 288 34.11 0.77 -8.04
N VAL A 289 32.92 0.84 -8.68
CA VAL A 289 31.72 0.16 -8.19
C VAL A 289 31.89 -1.35 -8.40
N GLY A 290 31.85 -2.11 -7.31
CA GLY A 290 31.93 -3.57 -7.35
C GLY A 290 30.56 -4.20 -7.49
N ARG A 291 29.76 -4.16 -6.43
CA ARG A 291 28.42 -4.74 -6.40
C ARG A 291 27.38 -3.73 -5.95
N VAL A 292 26.22 -3.70 -6.62
CA VAL A 292 25.06 -2.90 -6.20
C VAL A 292 23.90 -3.85 -5.87
N ARG A 293 23.27 -3.65 -4.73
CA ARG A 293 22.05 -4.37 -4.27
C ARG A 293 21.06 -3.33 -3.79
N SER A 294 19.79 -3.51 -4.08
CA SER A 294 18.72 -2.61 -3.66
C SER A 294 17.56 -3.35 -3.01
N GLU A 295 16.94 -2.68 -2.07
CA GLU A 295 15.69 -3.12 -1.44
C GLU A 295 14.77 -1.93 -1.18
N LEU A 296 13.48 -2.18 -1.09
CA LEU A 296 12.49 -1.21 -0.64
C LEU A 296 12.05 -1.60 0.77
N VAL A 297 12.21 -0.68 1.69
CA VAL A 297 11.83 -0.84 3.10
C VAL A 297 10.49 -0.15 3.32
N PRO A 298 9.39 -0.88 3.54
CA PRO A 298 8.10 -0.28 3.86
C PRO A 298 8.18 0.52 5.17
N THR A 299 7.55 1.69 5.19
CA THR A 299 7.47 2.51 6.41
C THR A 299 6.22 2.19 7.23
N ALA A 300 5.26 1.46 6.68
CA ALA A 300 4.12 0.93 7.43
C ALA A 300 4.62 0.07 8.62
N GLY A 301 4.07 0.32 9.80
CA GLY A 301 4.49 -0.37 11.03
C GLY A 301 5.77 0.17 11.69
N VAL A 302 6.55 1.04 11.00
CA VAL A 302 7.68 1.74 11.62
C VAL A 302 7.16 2.81 12.57
N ALA A 303 7.61 2.82 13.82
CA ALA A 303 7.27 3.89 14.75
C ALA A 303 7.86 5.22 14.25
N PRO A 304 7.08 6.31 14.20
CA PRO A 304 7.60 7.61 13.82
C PRO A 304 8.64 8.10 14.84
N SER A 305 9.57 8.92 14.41
CA SER A 305 10.58 9.54 15.28
C SER A 305 9.91 10.48 16.29
N ALA A 306 10.03 10.17 17.58
CA ALA A 306 9.43 10.98 18.63
C ALA A 306 9.95 12.43 18.62
N VAL A 307 11.22 12.64 18.28
CA VAL A 307 11.82 13.98 18.15
C VAL A 307 11.17 14.75 17.00
N ALA A 308 11.00 14.09 15.85
CA ALA A 308 10.39 14.73 14.68
C ALA A 308 8.89 14.99 14.91
N GLU A 309 8.15 14.03 15.49
CA GLU A 309 6.73 14.23 15.85
C GLU A 309 6.56 15.41 16.83
N GLN A 310 7.37 15.46 17.87
CA GLN A 310 7.31 16.54 18.86
C GLN A 310 7.61 17.90 18.22
N ARG A 311 8.61 17.96 17.33
CA ARG A 311 9.00 19.22 16.65
C ARG A 311 7.93 19.71 15.69
N LEU A 312 7.29 18.80 14.96
CA LEU A 312 6.23 19.13 14.00
C LEU A 312 4.84 19.26 14.63
N LYS A 313 4.66 18.89 15.90
CA LYS A 313 3.36 18.85 16.56
C LYS A 313 2.56 20.16 16.46
N PRO A 314 3.15 21.37 16.64
CA PRO A 314 2.36 22.60 16.53
C PRO A 314 1.72 22.80 15.15
N VAL A 315 2.44 22.39 14.09
CA VAL A 315 1.94 22.47 12.72
C VAL A 315 0.96 21.33 12.44
N ASP A 316 1.25 20.11 12.93
CA ASP A 316 0.35 18.97 12.81
C ASP A 316 -1.03 19.26 13.44
N ASP A 317 -1.05 19.81 14.66
CA ASP A 317 -2.28 20.21 15.35
C ASP A 317 -3.04 21.31 14.57
N ALA A 318 -2.32 22.28 14.00
CA ALA A 318 -2.93 23.35 13.19
C ALA A 318 -3.53 22.81 11.88
N VAL A 319 -2.84 21.88 11.20
CA VAL A 319 -3.36 21.25 9.97
C VAL A 319 -4.59 20.41 10.28
N ARG A 320 -4.59 19.62 11.37
CA ARG A 320 -5.76 18.85 11.81
C ARG A 320 -6.98 19.75 12.05
N ALA A 321 -6.78 20.85 12.77
CA ALA A 321 -7.84 21.83 12.99
C ALA A 321 -8.35 22.42 11.68
N TRP A 322 -7.42 22.82 10.79
CA TRP A 322 -7.75 23.43 9.50
C TRP A 322 -8.53 22.52 8.57
N VAL A 323 -8.16 21.24 8.46
CA VAL A 323 -8.90 20.29 7.60
C VAL A 323 -10.24 19.88 8.20
N SER A 324 -10.39 19.96 9.51
CA SER A 324 -11.62 19.62 10.23
C SER A 324 -12.60 20.79 10.32
N GLU A 325 -12.23 21.99 9.84
CA GLU A 325 -13.13 23.12 9.82
C GLU A 325 -14.32 22.85 8.90
N GLY A 326 -15.54 23.08 9.43
CA GLY A 326 -16.77 23.03 8.66
C GLY A 326 -16.88 24.23 7.72
N ILE A 327 -16.88 23.99 6.41
CA ILE A 327 -16.87 25.03 5.38
C ILE A 327 -18.20 25.19 4.65
N GLY A 328 -19.18 24.34 4.94
CA GLY A 328 -20.49 24.36 4.34
C GLY A 328 -21.34 23.17 4.73
N MET A 329 -22.46 23.02 4.05
CA MET A 329 -23.43 21.93 4.29
C MET A 329 -24.07 21.49 2.99
N THR A 330 -24.42 20.20 2.89
CA THR A 330 -25.32 19.67 1.84
C THR A 330 -26.60 19.13 2.47
N LEU A 331 -27.71 19.20 1.74
CA LEU A 331 -29.01 18.67 2.20
C LEU A 331 -29.16 17.16 1.93
N ALA A 332 -28.31 16.58 1.07
CA ALA A 332 -28.22 15.16 0.79
C ALA A 332 -26.82 14.82 0.23
N PRO A 333 -26.36 13.57 0.31
CA PRO A 333 -25.07 13.16 -0.24
C PRO A 333 -24.95 13.43 -1.74
N LEU A 334 -23.76 13.84 -2.18
CA LEU A 334 -23.41 14.05 -3.59
C LEU A 334 -22.30 13.06 -3.98
N PRO A 335 -22.64 11.84 -4.43
CA PRO A 335 -21.67 10.85 -4.83
C PRO A 335 -21.03 11.21 -6.19
N ALA A 336 -19.74 10.84 -6.35
CA ALA A 336 -19.00 10.99 -7.62
C ALA A 336 -19.06 9.73 -8.50
N ALA A 337 -19.45 8.57 -7.96
CA ALA A 337 -19.30 7.26 -8.57
C ALA A 337 -19.78 7.17 -10.03
N SER A 338 -20.93 7.74 -10.33
CA SER A 338 -21.54 7.73 -11.67
C SER A 338 -21.10 8.88 -12.59
N GLY A 339 -20.28 9.81 -12.08
CA GLY A 339 -19.97 11.05 -12.81
C GLY A 339 -19.27 10.87 -14.15
N ARG A 340 -18.64 9.71 -14.38
CA ARG A 340 -18.04 9.37 -15.68
C ARG A 340 -18.97 8.57 -16.60
N ALA A 341 -20.14 8.18 -16.12
CA ALA A 341 -21.12 7.36 -16.84
C ALA A 341 -22.39 8.13 -17.22
N MET A 342 -22.74 9.16 -16.46
CA MET A 342 -23.95 9.96 -16.65
C MET A 342 -23.83 11.31 -15.93
N PRO A 343 -24.64 12.32 -16.27
CA PRO A 343 -24.72 13.58 -15.51
C PRO A 343 -25.04 13.31 -14.02
N THR A 344 -24.38 14.05 -13.15
CA THR A 344 -24.60 13.97 -11.69
C THR A 344 -24.61 15.34 -11.06
N PRO A 345 -25.38 15.56 -9.99
CA PRO A 345 -25.43 16.85 -9.30
C PRO A 345 -24.06 17.34 -8.84
N LEU A 346 -23.18 16.44 -8.41
CA LEU A 346 -21.83 16.82 -7.97
C LEU A 346 -21.00 17.45 -9.10
N VAL A 347 -20.94 16.78 -10.25
CA VAL A 347 -20.17 17.26 -11.41
C VAL A 347 -20.79 18.54 -11.97
N ASP A 348 -22.10 18.57 -12.04
CA ASP A 348 -22.84 19.71 -12.53
C ASP A 348 -22.64 20.95 -11.63
N TRP A 349 -22.60 20.77 -10.31
CA TRP A 349 -22.28 21.84 -9.37
C TRP A 349 -20.85 22.35 -9.56
N LEU A 350 -19.87 21.44 -9.62
CA LEU A 350 -18.46 21.78 -9.81
C LEU A 350 -18.24 22.64 -11.06
N LEU A 351 -18.85 22.24 -12.17
CA LEU A 351 -18.73 22.93 -13.45
C LEU A 351 -19.55 24.24 -13.49
N GLU A 352 -20.71 24.25 -12.82
CA GLU A 352 -21.56 25.45 -12.76
C GLU A 352 -20.92 26.60 -11.97
N VAL A 353 -20.25 26.28 -10.85
CA VAL A 353 -19.50 27.30 -10.08
C VAL A 353 -18.44 27.94 -10.96
N GLN A 354 -17.69 27.18 -11.70
CA GLN A 354 -16.64 27.64 -12.61
C GLN A 354 -17.25 28.46 -13.77
N ARG A 355 -18.30 27.94 -14.39
CA ARG A 355 -19.02 28.62 -15.50
C ARG A 355 -19.52 29.98 -15.10
N ARG A 356 -20.25 30.05 -13.97
CA ARG A 356 -20.79 31.32 -13.45
C ARG A 356 -19.67 32.28 -13.05
N ARG A 357 -18.63 31.83 -12.37
CA ARG A 357 -17.53 32.70 -11.93
C ARG A 357 -16.80 33.35 -13.09
N ALA A 358 -16.54 32.58 -14.14
CA ALA A 358 -15.88 33.10 -15.36
C ALA A 358 -16.82 33.88 -16.29
N GLY A 359 -18.13 33.87 -16.08
CA GLY A 359 -19.13 34.40 -17.02
C GLY A 359 -19.10 33.69 -18.37
N ALA A 360 -18.74 32.41 -18.38
CA ALA A 360 -18.55 31.63 -19.60
C ALA A 360 -19.85 30.99 -20.08
N THR A 361 -19.95 30.70 -21.37
CA THR A 361 -21.07 29.96 -21.98
C THR A 361 -21.03 28.49 -21.55
N LEU A 362 -19.83 27.92 -21.48
CA LEU A 362 -19.56 26.52 -21.21
C LEU A 362 -18.55 26.41 -20.05
N ALA A 363 -18.56 25.25 -19.38
CA ALA A 363 -17.49 24.85 -18.48
C ALA A 363 -17.11 23.39 -18.71
N ALA A 364 -15.83 23.07 -18.62
CA ALA A 364 -15.29 21.72 -18.77
C ALA A 364 -14.37 21.31 -17.61
N GLY A 365 -14.44 20.04 -17.25
CA GLY A 365 -13.56 19.44 -16.25
C GLY A 365 -13.86 17.99 -15.98
N PRO A 366 -12.91 17.26 -15.36
CA PRO A 366 -13.03 15.85 -15.08
C PRO A 366 -13.67 15.56 -13.71
N VAL A 367 -14.01 14.30 -13.51
CA VAL A 367 -14.15 13.69 -12.18
C VAL A 367 -12.79 13.12 -11.81
N PHE A 368 -12.09 13.69 -10.83
CA PHE A 368 -10.75 13.24 -10.45
C PHE A 368 -10.76 11.84 -9.84
N ASP A 369 -11.61 11.60 -8.84
CA ASP A 369 -11.77 10.29 -8.22
C ASP A 369 -13.28 9.98 -8.06
N VAL A 370 -13.73 8.92 -8.70
CA VAL A 370 -15.13 8.48 -8.64
C VAL A 370 -15.54 7.95 -7.25
N ARG A 371 -14.58 7.69 -6.37
CA ARG A 371 -14.84 7.22 -5.00
C ARG A 371 -15.08 8.39 -4.01
N VAL A 372 -14.84 9.62 -4.42
CA VAL A 372 -14.87 10.81 -3.56
C VAL A 372 -16.08 11.68 -3.91
N GLY A 373 -17.04 11.74 -2.97
CA GLY A 373 -18.21 12.62 -3.03
C GLY A 373 -18.26 13.60 -1.87
N LEU A 374 -19.35 14.36 -1.75
CA LEU A 374 -19.65 15.18 -0.59
C LEU A 374 -20.65 14.48 0.34
N PRO A 375 -20.50 14.59 1.67
CA PRO A 375 -21.41 14.03 2.65
C PRO A 375 -22.80 14.67 2.57
N GLY A 376 -23.81 14.09 3.23
CA GLY A 376 -25.18 14.62 3.30
C GLY A 376 -25.45 15.53 4.50
N ASP A 377 -24.44 16.17 5.03
CA ASP A 377 -24.50 17.06 6.19
C ASP A 377 -23.38 18.11 6.13
N THR A 378 -22.65 18.32 7.21
CA THR A 378 -21.53 19.27 7.28
C THR A 378 -20.40 18.82 6.36
N ILE A 379 -19.97 19.72 5.47
CA ILE A 379 -18.79 19.55 4.64
C ILE A 379 -17.60 20.15 5.37
N HIS A 380 -16.57 19.35 5.58
CA HIS A 380 -15.31 19.81 6.12
C HIS A 380 -14.33 20.16 4.99
N ARG A 381 -13.32 20.97 5.29
CA ARG A 381 -12.30 21.34 4.29
C ARG A 381 -11.58 20.11 3.71
N ARG A 382 -11.40 19.05 4.51
CA ARG A 382 -10.83 17.76 4.02
C ARG A 382 -11.65 17.13 2.89
N ASP A 383 -12.97 17.27 2.90
CA ASP A 383 -13.84 16.70 1.88
C ASP A 383 -13.63 17.39 0.54
N LEU A 384 -13.48 18.71 0.57
CA LEU A 384 -13.18 19.51 -0.62
C LEU A 384 -11.76 19.26 -1.14
N LEU A 385 -10.77 19.08 -0.25
CA LEU A 385 -9.40 18.73 -0.62
C LEU A 385 -9.32 17.34 -1.29
N ARG A 386 -10.15 16.39 -0.86
CA ARG A 386 -10.28 15.09 -1.51
C ARG A 386 -10.97 15.17 -2.86
N LEU A 387 -12.02 15.97 -2.94
CA LEU A 387 -12.82 16.13 -4.15
C LEU A 387 -12.04 16.83 -5.28
N TYR A 388 -11.27 17.86 -4.93
CA TYR A 388 -10.46 18.65 -5.86
C TYR A 388 -9.00 18.71 -5.39
N PRO A 389 -8.19 17.68 -5.67
CA PRO A 389 -6.85 17.51 -5.05
C PRO A 389 -5.77 18.43 -5.65
N TYR A 390 -5.99 19.03 -6.83
CA TYR A 390 -4.98 19.79 -7.55
C TYR A 390 -5.08 21.30 -7.34
N GLU A 391 -3.92 21.97 -7.44
CA GLU A 391 -3.78 23.43 -7.27
C GLU A 391 -4.01 24.15 -8.63
N ASN A 392 -5.22 24.07 -9.16
CA ASN A 392 -5.58 24.69 -10.43
C ASN A 392 -6.29 26.02 -10.23
N THR A 393 -5.95 27.02 -11.08
CA THR A 393 -6.70 28.28 -11.18
C THR A 393 -7.79 28.19 -12.25
N LEU A 394 -8.82 29.01 -12.10
CA LEU A 394 -9.90 29.11 -13.08
C LEU A 394 -9.50 30.01 -14.24
N ARG A 395 -9.72 29.54 -15.47
CA ARG A 395 -9.59 30.28 -16.72
C ARG A 395 -10.82 30.15 -17.57
N ALA A 396 -11.02 31.10 -18.47
CA ALA A 396 -11.91 30.90 -19.61
C ALA A 396 -11.21 31.34 -20.90
N VAL A 397 -11.42 30.51 -21.93
CA VAL A 397 -10.87 30.71 -23.26
C VAL A 397 -11.99 30.87 -24.29
N ARG A 398 -11.68 31.55 -25.41
CA ARG A 398 -12.57 31.64 -26.56
C ARG A 398 -12.23 30.52 -27.55
N ILE A 399 -13.18 29.67 -27.84
CA ILE A 399 -13.04 28.55 -28.76
C ILE A 399 -14.09 28.58 -29.87
N SER A 400 -13.76 28.05 -31.03
CA SER A 400 -14.69 27.80 -32.12
C SER A 400 -15.53 26.54 -31.87
N GLY A 401 -16.63 26.39 -32.63
CA GLY A 401 -17.43 25.17 -32.60
C GLY A 401 -16.66 23.93 -33.09
N ALA A 402 -15.69 24.12 -33.97
CA ALA A 402 -14.77 23.06 -34.41
C ALA A 402 -13.87 22.61 -33.26
N GLU A 403 -13.29 23.54 -32.49
CA GLU A 403 -12.45 23.25 -31.32
C GLU A 403 -13.25 22.63 -30.17
N LEU A 404 -14.50 23.09 -29.93
CA LEU A 404 -15.38 22.45 -28.96
C LEU A 404 -15.67 20.97 -29.32
N ARG A 405 -15.93 20.71 -30.59
CA ARG A 405 -16.10 19.32 -31.06
C ARG A 405 -14.83 18.50 -30.86
N ALA A 406 -13.66 19.06 -31.23
CA ALA A 406 -12.36 18.39 -31.06
C ALA A 406 -12.07 18.12 -29.58
N TYR A 407 -12.44 19.04 -28.68
CA TYR A 407 -12.33 18.87 -27.22
C TYR A 407 -13.10 17.65 -26.74
N LEU A 408 -14.38 17.58 -27.10
CA LEU A 408 -15.27 16.46 -26.73
C LEU A 408 -14.84 15.13 -27.39
N GLU A 409 -14.38 15.14 -28.62
CA GLU A 409 -13.87 13.93 -29.31
C GLU A 409 -12.59 13.42 -28.62
N HIS A 410 -11.70 14.35 -28.21
CA HIS A 410 -10.51 13.98 -27.45
C HIS A 410 -10.85 13.36 -26.10
N SER A 411 -11.84 13.92 -25.39
CA SER A 411 -12.36 13.38 -24.15
C SER A 411 -12.97 11.98 -24.35
N ALA A 412 -13.78 11.80 -25.40
CA ALA A 412 -14.49 10.56 -25.69
C ALA A 412 -13.59 9.35 -26.04
N ARG A 413 -12.27 9.58 -26.29
CA ARG A 413 -11.28 8.50 -26.46
C ARG A 413 -11.14 7.61 -25.21
N PHE A 414 -11.59 8.10 -24.06
CA PHE A 414 -11.60 7.39 -22.76
C PHE A 414 -12.30 6.02 -22.83
N PHE A 415 -13.27 5.86 -23.72
CA PHE A 415 -13.98 4.60 -23.93
C PHE A 415 -13.34 3.79 -25.05
N ARG A 416 -13.08 2.52 -24.80
CA ARG A 416 -12.63 1.55 -25.79
C ARG A 416 -13.80 0.65 -26.22
N VAL A 417 -13.87 0.39 -27.53
CA VAL A 417 -14.82 -0.59 -28.10
C VAL A 417 -14.02 -1.57 -28.92
N ASP A 418 -14.09 -2.86 -28.58
CA ASP A 418 -13.38 -3.89 -29.30
C ASP A 418 -14.11 -4.32 -30.58
N ALA A 419 -13.48 -5.20 -31.40
CA ALA A 419 -14.05 -5.70 -32.64
C ALA A 419 -15.37 -6.49 -32.45
N ALA A 420 -15.64 -6.97 -31.26
CA ALA A 420 -16.91 -7.64 -30.92
C ALA A 420 -17.99 -6.66 -30.42
N GLY A 421 -17.68 -5.35 -30.39
CA GLY A 421 -18.61 -4.30 -29.91
C GLY A 421 -18.68 -4.20 -28.38
N ARG A 422 -17.76 -4.83 -27.63
CA ARG A 422 -17.73 -4.73 -26.17
C ARG A 422 -17.09 -3.42 -25.74
N VAL A 423 -17.74 -2.74 -24.80
CA VAL A 423 -17.31 -1.44 -24.26
C VAL A 423 -16.48 -1.67 -23.00
N SER A 424 -15.35 -1.01 -22.91
CA SER A 424 -14.47 -0.95 -21.73
C SER A 424 -13.87 0.45 -21.59
N ILE A 425 -13.15 0.70 -20.52
CA ILE A 425 -12.33 1.90 -20.35
C ILE A 425 -10.98 1.64 -21.01
N ASP A 426 -10.40 2.68 -21.61
CA ASP A 426 -9.04 2.60 -22.14
C ASP A 426 -8.05 2.94 -21.04
N ASP A 427 -7.32 1.94 -20.54
CA ASP A 427 -6.35 2.08 -19.45
C ASP A 427 -5.19 3.04 -19.78
N ALA A 428 -4.97 3.31 -21.08
CA ALA A 428 -3.98 4.30 -21.51
C ALA A 428 -4.47 5.76 -21.35
N VAL A 429 -5.75 5.96 -21.03
CA VAL A 429 -6.36 7.29 -20.81
C VAL A 429 -6.76 7.42 -19.34
N PRO A 430 -5.98 8.16 -18.53
CA PRO A 430 -6.34 8.36 -17.12
C PRO A 430 -7.72 8.98 -16.97
N GLY A 431 -8.47 8.58 -15.95
CA GLY A 431 -9.84 9.07 -15.74
C GLY A 431 -9.94 10.58 -15.49
N TYR A 432 -8.85 11.21 -15.03
CA TYR A 432 -8.76 12.68 -14.91
C TYR A 432 -8.53 13.38 -16.26
N ASP A 433 -8.30 12.65 -17.36
CA ASP A 433 -8.28 13.16 -18.72
C ASP A 433 -9.60 12.96 -19.47
N PHE A 434 -10.64 12.50 -18.79
CA PHE A 434 -12.00 12.45 -19.30
C PHE A 434 -12.81 13.65 -18.79
N ASP A 435 -12.79 14.72 -19.57
CA ASP A 435 -13.55 15.95 -19.25
C ASP A 435 -15.00 15.88 -19.74
N LEU A 436 -15.88 16.42 -18.94
CA LEU A 436 -17.29 16.61 -19.23
C LEU A 436 -17.55 18.11 -19.46
N VAL A 437 -18.51 18.45 -20.32
CA VAL A 437 -18.84 19.82 -20.67
C VAL A 437 -20.26 20.16 -20.24
N ARG A 438 -20.39 21.16 -19.37
CA ARG A 438 -21.66 21.76 -18.97
C ARG A 438 -22.01 22.94 -19.86
N GLY A 439 -23.29 23.14 -20.14
CA GLY A 439 -23.82 24.19 -21.02
C GLY A 439 -23.94 23.75 -22.48
N ALA A 440 -23.53 22.53 -22.81
CA ALA A 440 -23.73 21.90 -24.10
C ALA A 440 -24.57 20.63 -23.99
N ARG A 441 -25.40 20.34 -24.99
CA ARG A 441 -26.05 19.05 -25.17
C ARG A 441 -25.27 18.27 -26.19
N TYR A 442 -24.94 17.00 -25.93
CA TYR A 442 -24.25 16.11 -26.88
C TYR A 442 -24.44 14.64 -26.54
N ASP A 443 -24.33 13.79 -27.58
CA ASP A 443 -24.30 12.35 -27.45
C ASP A 443 -22.84 11.86 -27.70
N ILE A 444 -22.34 10.93 -26.89
CA ILE A 444 -21.13 10.16 -27.12
C ILE A 444 -21.55 8.82 -27.75
N ASP A 445 -21.44 8.71 -29.07
CA ASP A 445 -21.88 7.53 -29.82
C ASP A 445 -20.74 6.51 -29.95
N LEU A 446 -20.75 5.49 -29.06
CA LEU A 446 -19.73 4.44 -29.02
C LEU A 446 -19.78 3.44 -30.18
N ARG A 447 -20.74 3.54 -31.08
CA ARG A 447 -20.71 2.80 -32.36
C ARG A 447 -19.73 3.40 -33.35
N GLN A 448 -19.31 4.61 -33.12
CA GLN A 448 -18.42 5.35 -34.00
C GLN A 448 -16.95 5.19 -33.57
N PRO A 449 -16.01 5.26 -34.52
CA PRO A 449 -14.59 5.24 -34.15
C PRO A 449 -14.20 6.48 -33.35
N VAL A 450 -13.09 6.36 -32.60
CA VAL A 450 -12.48 7.49 -31.90
C VAL A 450 -12.23 8.65 -32.86
N GLY A 451 -12.54 9.88 -32.44
CA GLY A 451 -12.47 11.09 -33.26
C GLY A 451 -13.74 11.40 -34.06
N ASN A 452 -14.77 10.53 -33.98
CA ASN A 452 -16.06 10.74 -34.66
C ASN A 452 -17.25 10.29 -33.81
N ARG A 453 -17.13 10.40 -32.47
CA ARG A 453 -18.14 9.93 -31.48
C ARG A 453 -19.16 10.98 -31.09
N ILE A 454 -18.81 12.26 -31.25
CA ILE A 454 -19.70 13.35 -30.79
C ILE A 454 -20.80 13.60 -31.80
N ARG A 455 -22.06 13.42 -31.36
CA ARG A 455 -23.28 13.62 -32.13
C ARG A 455 -24.21 14.62 -31.43
N ASN A 456 -25.09 15.20 -32.18
CA ASN A 456 -26.16 16.07 -31.69
C ASN A 456 -25.65 17.25 -30.80
N LEU A 457 -24.43 17.74 -31.11
CA LEU A 457 -23.78 18.82 -30.36
C LEU A 457 -24.56 20.12 -30.54
N ALA A 458 -25.15 20.64 -29.45
CA ALA A 458 -25.92 21.87 -29.45
C ALA A 458 -25.59 22.73 -28.21
N VAL A 459 -25.66 24.04 -28.35
CA VAL A 459 -25.49 25.02 -27.28
C VAL A 459 -26.66 26.03 -27.32
N GLY A 460 -27.34 26.25 -26.20
CA GLY A 460 -28.51 27.10 -26.15
C GLY A 460 -29.62 26.66 -27.10
N GLY A 461 -29.81 25.37 -27.27
CA GLY A 461 -30.83 24.76 -28.13
C GLY A 461 -30.50 24.74 -29.62
N ARG A 462 -29.39 25.38 -30.08
CA ARG A 462 -28.96 25.45 -31.48
C ARG A 462 -27.84 24.46 -31.76
N GLN A 463 -27.90 23.78 -32.90
CA GLN A 463 -26.82 22.92 -33.38
C GLN A 463 -25.54 23.74 -33.58
N VAL A 464 -24.42 23.19 -33.10
CA VAL A 464 -23.09 23.84 -33.22
C VAL A 464 -22.55 23.66 -34.63
N THR A 465 -22.19 24.78 -35.23
CA THR A 465 -21.45 24.84 -36.51
C THR A 465 -19.96 25.04 -36.24
N PRO A 466 -19.05 24.64 -37.16
CA PRO A 466 -17.60 24.80 -36.93
C PRO A 466 -17.16 26.26 -36.67
N SER A 467 -17.85 27.24 -37.21
CA SER A 467 -17.54 28.68 -37.08
C SER A 467 -18.18 29.36 -35.90
N ASP A 468 -19.05 28.72 -35.15
CA ASP A 468 -19.62 29.30 -33.93
C ASP A 468 -18.51 29.61 -32.92
N SER A 469 -18.72 30.58 -32.05
CA SER A 469 -17.73 31.00 -31.04
C SER A 469 -18.35 30.92 -29.67
N PHE A 470 -17.64 30.31 -28.73
CA PHE A 470 -18.05 30.11 -27.34
C PHE A 470 -16.94 30.51 -26.37
N THR A 471 -17.32 30.86 -25.17
CA THR A 471 -16.37 30.94 -24.03
C THR A 471 -16.47 29.68 -23.23
N LEU A 472 -15.31 29.02 -22.96
CA LEU A 472 -15.20 27.80 -22.20
C LEU A 472 -14.38 28.01 -20.95
N ALA A 473 -15.01 27.85 -19.77
CA ALA A 473 -14.31 27.82 -18.49
C ALA A 473 -13.60 26.46 -18.31
N VAL A 474 -12.32 26.50 -17.97
CA VAL A 474 -11.46 25.33 -17.77
C VAL A 474 -10.48 25.61 -16.63
N ASN A 475 -9.87 24.59 -16.08
CA ASN A 475 -8.74 24.76 -15.15
C ASN A 475 -7.44 25.13 -15.90
N SER A 476 -6.50 25.75 -15.19
CA SER A 476 -5.21 26.20 -15.76
C SER A 476 -4.39 25.05 -16.38
N HIS A 477 -4.41 23.86 -15.76
CA HIS A 477 -3.74 22.68 -16.29
C HIS A 477 -4.32 22.29 -17.66
N ARG A 478 -5.64 22.27 -17.81
CA ARG A 478 -6.28 21.95 -19.09
C ARG A 478 -6.01 23.02 -20.13
N GLN A 479 -6.04 24.31 -19.74
CA GLN A 479 -5.75 25.42 -20.66
C GLN A 479 -4.29 25.41 -21.16
N SER A 480 -3.34 24.85 -20.41
CA SER A 480 -1.97 24.68 -20.88
C SER A 480 -1.82 23.61 -21.99
N GLY A 481 -2.88 22.86 -22.29
CA GLY A 481 -2.88 21.76 -23.26
C GLY A 481 -2.57 20.40 -22.65
N ALA A 482 -2.41 20.33 -21.33
CA ALA A 482 -2.12 19.10 -20.63
C ALA A 482 -3.24 18.06 -20.78
N GLY A 483 -2.90 16.77 -20.70
CA GLY A 483 -3.80 15.67 -21.05
C GLY A 483 -4.10 15.56 -22.55
N GLY A 484 -3.33 16.27 -23.41
CA GLY A 484 -3.49 16.27 -24.86
C GLY A 484 -4.58 17.21 -25.41
N TYR A 485 -5.11 18.14 -24.57
CA TYR A 485 -6.11 19.12 -24.98
C TYR A 485 -5.51 20.32 -25.74
N ALA A 486 -4.75 20.03 -26.80
CA ALA A 486 -4.04 21.04 -27.58
C ALA A 486 -4.94 22.13 -28.18
N MET A 487 -6.24 21.86 -28.39
CA MET A 487 -7.22 22.80 -28.95
C MET A 487 -7.49 24.01 -28.04
N VAL A 488 -7.17 23.94 -26.76
CA VAL A 488 -7.31 25.06 -25.83
C VAL A 488 -5.99 25.70 -25.42
N ALA A 489 -4.85 25.09 -25.75
CA ALA A 489 -3.52 25.56 -25.36
C ALA A 489 -3.16 26.95 -25.87
N HIS A 490 -3.62 27.31 -27.07
CA HIS A 490 -3.38 28.59 -27.72
C HIS A 490 -4.64 29.45 -27.92
N ALA A 491 -5.78 28.97 -27.34
CA ALA A 491 -7.04 29.69 -27.43
C ALA A 491 -6.95 31.03 -26.66
N PRO A 492 -7.52 32.13 -27.19
CA PRO A 492 -7.49 33.43 -26.50
C PRO A 492 -8.11 33.34 -25.11
N VAL A 493 -7.34 33.65 -24.09
CA VAL A 493 -7.80 33.73 -22.71
C VAL A 493 -8.67 34.99 -22.53
N VAL A 494 -9.91 34.78 -22.09
CA VAL A 494 -10.89 35.84 -21.85
C VAL A 494 -11.17 36.08 -20.37
N TYR A 495 -10.76 35.13 -19.52
CA TYR A 495 -10.83 35.27 -18.06
C TYR A 495 -9.61 34.58 -17.43
N ASP A 496 -8.88 35.32 -16.63
CA ASP A 496 -7.81 34.85 -15.77
C ASP A 496 -7.62 35.85 -14.61
N ARG A 497 -7.95 35.45 -13.41
CA ARG A 497 -7.78 36.27 -12.19
C ARG A 497 -6.87 35.59 -11.16
N GLY A 498 -6.26 34.49 -11.53
CA GLY A 498 -5.41 33.67 -10.62
C GLY A 498 -6.18 33.04 -9.47
N GLU A 499 -7.50 32.88 -9.58
CA GLU A 499 -8.35 32.34 -8.51
C GLU A 499 -8.29 30.84 -8.49
N TRP A 500 -7.98 30.28 -7.34
CA TRP A 500 -7.97 28.82 -7.14
C TRP A 500 -9.39 28.26 -7.21
N ILE A 501 -9.60 27.22 -8.02
CA ILE A 501 -10.95 26.62 -8.17
C ILE A 501 -11.46 26.11 -6.83
N ARG A 502 -10.61 25.53 -6.00
CA ARG A 502 -10.98 25.06 -4.66
C ARG A 502 -11.52 26.19 -3.77
N ASP A 503 -10.91 27.37 -3.81
CA ASP A 503 -11.39 28.53 -3.05
C ASP A 503 -12.75 29.01 -3.54
N LEU A 504 -13.00 28.93 -4.84
CA LEU A 504 -14.31 29.30 -5.41
C LEU A 504 -15.40 28.31 -4.97
N LEU A 505 -15.06 27.03 -4.87
CA LEU A 505 -15.97 26.00 -4.36
C LEU A 505 -16.25 26.21 -2.86
N GLU A 506 -15.24 26.53 -2.06
CA GLU A 506 -15.39 26.86 -0.64
C GLU A 506 -16.25 28.11 -0.44
N GLN A 507 -16.02 29.18 -1.21
CA GLN A 507 -16.83 30.39 -1.20
C GLN A 507 -18.30 30.11 -1.58
N GLU A 508 -18.55 29.20 -2.51
CA GLU A 508 -19.90 28.84 -2.90
C GLU A 508 -20.63 28.05 -1.78
N LEU A 509 -19.91 27.10 -1.12
CA LEU A 509 -20.44 26.37 0.03
C LEU A 509 -20.75 27.26 1.23
N ALA A 510 -19.97 28.32 1.43
CA ALA A 510 -20.20 29.31 2.50
C ALA A 510 -21.47 30.16 2.29
N ARG A 511 -22.06 30.18 1.08
CA ARG A 511 -23.29 30.97 0.78
C ARG A 511 -24.56 30.37 1.37
N GLY A 512 -24.54 29.09 1.69
CA GLY A 512 -25.68 28.38 2.28
C GLY A 512 -25.70 26.90 1.92
N PRO A 513 -26.65 26.14 2.46
CA PRO A 513 -26.75 24.72 2.21
C PRO A 513 -26.91 24.40 0.72
N LEU A 514 -26.09 23.48 0.23
CA LEU A 514 -26.15 22.96 -1.13
C LEU A 514 -27.31 21.95 -1.23
N ASP A 515 -28.30 22.25 -2.05
CA ASP A 515 -29.44 21.38 -2.32
C ASP A 515 -29.23 20.64 -3.66
N PRO A 516 -28.90 19.34 -3.65
CA PRO A 516 -28.71 18.58 -4.88
C PRO A 516 -29.92 18.56 -5.80
N ALA A 517 -31.14 18.67 -5.25
CA ALA A 517 -32.37 18.65 -6.03
C ALA A 517 -32.59 19.94 -6.87
N ARG A 518 -31.85 21.01 -6.57
CA ARG A 518 -31.91 22.28 -7.32
C ARG A 518 -30.83 22.42 -8.38
N ILE A 519 -29.96 21.43 -8.51
CA ILE A 519 -28.89 21.42 -9.51
C ILE A 519 -29.47 20.86 -10.81
N GLU A 520 -29.56 21.71 -11.83
CA GLU A 520 -30.00 21.26 -13.14
C GLU A 520 -29.01 20.29 -13.75
N PRO A 521 -29.44 19.12 -14.25
CA PRO A 521 -28.55 18.14 -14.86
C PRO A 521 -28.00 18.65 -16.19
N SER A 522 -26.74 18.30 -16.50
CA SER A 522 -26.19 18.45 -17.86
C SER A 522 -26.88 17.52 -18.85
N GLU A 523 -26.89 17.91 -20.13
CA GLU A 523 -27.63 17.20 -21.18
C GLU A 523 -26.74 16.30 -22.06
N TRP A 524 -25.70 15.67 -21.48
CA TRP A 524 -24.89 14.73 -22.23
C TRP A 524 -25.29 13.27 -21.93
N ARG A 525 -25.06 12.38 -22.88
CA ARG A 525 -25.33 10.96 -22.69
C ARG A 525 -24.46 10.09 -23.58
N ILE A 526 -24.30 8.83 -23.18
CA ILE A 526 -23.64 7.80 -23.97
C ILE A 526 -24.73 7.07 -24.80
N VAL A 527 -24.46 6.79 -26.06
CA VAL A 527 -25.33 6.01 -26.94
C VAL A 527 -24.53 4.91 -27.65
N PRO A 528 -25.16 3.77 -27.99
CA PRO A 528 -26.54 3.38 -27.70
C PRO A 528 -26.77 3.05 -26.22
N GLU A 529 -28.01 2.89 -25.82
CA GLU A 529 -28.39 2.60 -24.43
C GLU A 529 -27.71 1.33 -23.87
N ALA A 530 -27.46 0.33 -24.72
CA ALA A 530 -26.71 -0.87 -24.32
C ALA A 530 -25.27 -0.51 -23.89
N ALA A 531 -24.58 0.37 -24.63
CA ALA A 531 -23.25 0.84 -24.30
C ALA A 531 -23.28 1.72 -23.02
N ALA A 532 -24.26 2.62 -22.91
CA ALA A 532 -24.47 3.44 -21.71
C ALA A 532 -24.68 2.57 -20.47
N ARG A 533 -25.43 1.49 -20.59
CA ARG A 533 -25.64 0.52 -19.50
C ARG A 533 -24.34 -0.15 -19.08
N THR A 534 -23.54 -0.62 -20.04
CA THR A 534 -22.24 -1.22 -19.75
C THR A 534 -21.31 -0.23 -19.03
N VAL A 535 -21.26 1.03 -19.49
CA VAL A 535 -20.44 2.05 -18.80
C VAL A 535 -20.97 2.33 -17.39
N ARG A 536 -22.28 2.42 -17.19
CA ARG A 536 -22.85 2.53 -15.84
C ARG A 536 -22.48 1.34 -14.96
N GLU A 537 -22.53 0.12 -15.51
CA GLU A 537 -22.13 -1.11 -14.80
C GLU A 537 -20.64 -1.08 -14.40
N ILE A 538 -19.74 -0.61 -15.26
CA ILE A 538 -18.32 -0.43 -14.96
C ILE A 538 -18.11 0.49 -13.75
N TYR A 539 -18.91 1.55 -13.61
CA TYR A 539 -18.84 2.50 -12.49
C TYR A 539 -19.78 2.15 -11.33
N GLY A 540 -20.34 0.95 -11.30
CA GLY A 540 -21.25 0.53 -10.24
C GLY A 540 -22.53 1.36 -10.18
N VAL A 541 -22.84 2.08 -11.26
CA VAL A 541 -24.10 2.83 -11.35
C VAL A 541 -25.22 1.83 -11.51
N GLN A 542 -25.89 1.54 -10.42
CA GLN A 542 -27.20 0.85 -10.50
C GLN A 542 -28.17 1.74 -11.27
N PRO A 543 -29.02 1.18 -12.16
CA PRO A 543 -30.19 1.91 -12.60
C PRO A 543 -30.92 2.34 -11.33
N GLU A 544 -31.14 3.67 -11.17
CA GLU A 544 -31.62 4.32 -9.96
C GLU A 544 -31.98 3.32 -8.85
N ILE A 545 -31.12 3.24 -7.81
CA ILE A 545 -31.58 2.68 -6.55
C ILE A 545 -32.59 3.69 -6.04
N VAL A 546 -33.80 3.53 -6.48
CA VAL A 546 -34.96 4.07 -5.78
C VAL A 546 -34.82 3.48 -4.38
N SER A 547 -34.42 4.33 -3.43
CA SER A 547 -34.56 3.98 -2.00
C SER A 547 -35.95 3.33 -1.91
N ALA A 548 -35.98 2.11 -1.36
CA ALA A 548 -37.22 1.29 -1.38
C ALA A 548 -38.41 2.21 -1.23
N SER A 549 -39.21 2.33 -2.27
CA SER A 549 -40.43 3.07 -2.18
C SER A 549 -41.16 2.57 -0.95
N PRO A 550 -41.86 3.38 -0.16
CA PRO A 550 -42.66 2.89 0.96
C PRO A 550 -43.55 1.71 0.63
N ARG A 551 -43.66 1.35 -0.64
CA ARG A 551 -44.45 0.23 -1.18
C ARG A 551 -43.66 -1.04 -1.54
N ASP A 552 -42.29 -0.99 -1.48
CA ASP A 552 -41.46 -2.18 -1.74
C ASP A 552 -41.41 -3.07 -0.49
N THR A 553 -41.55 -4.38 -0.68
CA THR A 553 -41.46 -5.33 0.43
C THR A 553 -40.15 -6.08 0.39
N VAL A 554 -39.31 -5.93 1.40
CA VAL A 554 -38.10 -6.75 1.56
C VAL A 554 -38.52 -8.14 2.02
N LEU A 555 -38.25 -9.15 1.19
CA LEU A 555 -38.61 -10.54 1.43
C LEU A 555 -37.57 -11.31 2.21
N LEU A 556 -36.30 -10.94 2.04
CA LEU A 556 -35.16 -11.58 2.66
C LEU A 556 -34.02 -10.58 2.74
N ARG A 557 -33.29 -10.54 3.85
CA ARG A 557 -32.05 -9.78 4.01
C ARG A 557 -30.87 -10.69 4.30
N VAL A 558 -29.79 -10.51 3.57
CA VAL A 558 -28.53 -11.24 3.75
C VAL A 558 -27.44 -10.27 4.20
N PHE A 559 -26.74 -10.63 5.26
CA PHE A 559 -25.59 -9.90 5.78
C PHE A 559 -24.31 -10.64 5.41
N GLY A 560 -23.29 -9.92 4.96
CA GLY A 560 -21.95 -10.42 4.68
C GLY A 560 -20.88 -9.66 5.45
N THR A 561 -20.01 -10.39 6.14
CA THR A 561 -18.80 -9.86 6.78
C THR A 561 -17.58 -10.40 6.07
N ALA A 562 -16.41 -9.73 6.20
CA ALA A 562 -15.13 -10.24 5.73
C ALA A 562 -13.99 -9.78 6.65
N GLY A 563 -12.90 -10.56 6.70
CA GLY A 563 -11.64 -10.13 7.29
C GLY A 563 -11.69 -9.70 8.76
N LEU A 564 -12.46 -10.37 9.61
CA LEU A 564 -12.49 -10.09 11.06
C LEU A 564 -11.14 -10.34 11.73
N HIS A 565 -10.33 -11.30 11.24
CA HIS A 565 -8.97 -11.60 11.66
C HIS A 565 -8.75 -11.61 13.18
N GLY A 566 -9.72 -12.21 13.92
CA GLY A 566 -9.65 -12.25 15.38
C GLY A 566 -9.86 -10.92 16.10
N ARG A 567 -10.22 -9.83 15.40
CA ARG A 567 -10.56 -8.52 15.99
C ARG A 567 -11.95 -8.55 16.64
N LEU A 568 -12.02 -9.17 17.80
CA LEU A 568 -13.27 -9.43 18.52
C LEU A 568 -13.90 -8.19 19.15
N ASP A 569 -13.13 -7.13 19.38
CA ASP A 569 -13.58 -5.81 19.81
C ASP A 569 -14.58 -5.19 18.81
N SER A 570 -14.34 -5.38 17.52
CA SER A 570 -15.26 -4.93 16.45
C SER A 570 -16.42 -5.90 16.18
N ALA A 571 -16.27 -7.18 16.55
CA ALA A 571 -17.33 -8.18 16.35
C ALA A 571 -18.63 -7.83 17.07
N GLY A 572 -18.54 -7.14 18.23
CA GLY A 572 -19.69 -6.66 18.97
C GLY A 572 -20.49 -5.58 18.26
N ALA A 573 -19.80 -4.61 17.67
CA ALA A 573 -20.42 -3.55 16.87
C ALA A 573 -21.11 -4.13 15.62
N LEU A 574 -20.43 -5.06 14.92
CA LEU A 574 -21.00 -5.79 13.78
C LEU A 574 -22.27 -6.59 14.16
N ALA A 575 -22.21 -7.35 15.24
CA ALA A 575 -23.37 -8.12 15.70
C ALA A 575 -24.53 -7.19 16.06
N GLY A 576 -24.30 -6.11 16.80
CA GLY A 576 -25.31 -5.12 17.16
C GLY A 576 -25.93 -4.43 15.95
N MET A 577 -25.13 -4.11 14.92
CA MET A 577 -25.62 -3.54 13.66
C MET A 577 -26.48 -4.55 12.88
N MET A 578 -26.03 -5.80 12.77
CA MET A 578 -26.84 -6.86 12.13
C MET A 578 -28.17 -7.07 12.85
N ASP A 579 -28.17 -7.06 14.21
CA ASP A 579 -29.39 -7.17 15.01
C ASP A 579 -30.34 -6.00 14.77
N SER A 580 -29.80 -4.77 14.76
CA SER A 580 -30.58 -3.54 14.50
C SER A 580 -31.19 -3.54 13.10
N LEU A 581 -30.42 -3.88 12.08
CA LEU A 581 -30.89 -3.94 10.69
C LEU A 581 -31.87 -5.09 10.47
N ALA A 582 -31.72 -6.22 11.18
CA ALA A 582 -32.64 -7.32 11.15
C ALA A 582 -34.00 -6.93 11.78
N ALA A 583 -33.98 -6.27 12.94
CA ALA A 583 -35.17 -5.78 13.62
C ALA A 583 -35.93 -4.73 12.78
N ALA A 584 -35.19 -3.82 12.12
CA ALA A 584 -35.76 -2.79 11.25
C ALA A 584 -36.40 -3.39 9.98
N CYS A 585 -35.87 -4.50 9.45
CA CYS A 585 -36.39 -5.16 8.26
C CYS A 585 -37.77 -5.82 8.50
N ARG A 586 -37.98 -6.44 9.63
CA ARG A 586 -39.12 -7.32 9.93
C ARG A 586 -39.24 -8.45 8.89
N CYS A 587 -38.15 -8.88 8.29
CA CYS A 587 -38.02 -9.92 7.28
C CYS A 587 -37.08 -11.02 7.73
N PRO A 588 -37.11 -12.24 7.15
CA PRO A 588 -36.11 -13.27 7.36
C PRO A 588 -34.71 -12.76 7.06
N THR A 589 -33.70 -13.17 7.88
CA THR A 589 -32.32 -12.72 7.71
C THR A 589 -31.34 -13.89 7.71
N VAL A 590 -30.29 -13.78 6.90
CA VAL A 590 -29.15 -14.71 6.83
C VAL A 590 -27.86 -13.93 7.11
N ARG A 591 -26.95 -14.50 7.91
CA ARG A 591 -25.62 -13.93 8.18
C ARG A 591 -24.56 -14.83 7.60
N LEU A 592 -23.69 -14.31 6.78
CA LEU A 592 -22.60 -15.02 6.12
C LEU A 592 -21.28 -14.35 6.47
N ASP A 593 -20.23 -15.16 6.59
CA ASP A 593 -18.88 -14.67 6.80
C ASP A 593 -17.99 -14.97 5.59
N GLY A 594 -17.31 -13.95 5.08
CA GLY A 594 -16.42 -14.04 3.92
C GLY A 594 -15.08 -14.74 4.21
N GLY A 595 -14.88 -15.23 5.43
CA GLY A 595 -13.71 -15.98 5.84
C GLY A 595 -12.73 -15.19 6.72
N GLY A 596 -11.80 -15.91 7.34
CA GLY A 596 -10.76 -15.32 8.19
C GLY A 596 -11.26 -14.75 9.53
N ALA A 597 -12.45 -15.11 9.99
CA ALA A 597 -13.01 -14.57 11.24
C ALA A 597 -12.30 -15.09 12.49
N ALA A 598 -11.87 -16.36 12.50
CA ALA A 598 -11.21 -17.00 13.62
C ALA A 598 -9.73 -17.24 13.37
N THR A 599 -8.86 -16.67 14.20
CA THR A 599 -7.42 -16.99 14.19
C THR A 599 -7.07 -18.18 15.08
N GLY A 600 -7.99 -18.64 15.91
CA GLY A 600 -7.80 -19.78 16.83
C GLY A 600 -9.09 -20.37 17.38
N ARG A 601 -8.96 -21.44 18.19
CA ARG A 601 -10.11 -22.13 18.80
C ARG A 601 -10.86 -21.29 19.84
N ALA A 602 -10.17 -20.35 20.48
CA ALA A 602 -10.74 -19.59 21.59
C ALA A 602 -11.84 -18.61 21.14
N GLU A 603 -11.81 -18.18 19.89
CA GLU A 603 -12.76 -17.23 19.30
C GLU A 603 -14.05 -17.89 18.81
N ILE A 604 -14.01 -19.18 18.46
CA ILE A 604 -15.14 -19.93 17.90
C ILE A 604 -16.43 -19.81 18.74
N PRO A 605 -16.41 -19.97 20.07
CA PRO A 605 -17.62 -19.80 20.88
C PRO A 605 -18.25 -18.41 20.80
N LEU A 606 -17.46 -17.38 20.54
CA LEU A 606 -17.95 -16.01 20.37
C LEU A 606 -18.54 -15.82 18.96
N LEU A 607 -17.85 -16.31 17.93
CA LEU A 607 -18.33 -16.29 16.55
C LEU A 607 -19.63 -17.07 16.37
N ASN A 608 -19.78 -18.19 17.09
CA ASN A 608 -21.06 -18.94 17.13
C ASN A 608 -22.23 -18.07 17.62
N ARG A 609 -21.97 -17.07 18.47
CA ARG A 609 -23.01 -16.13 18.95
C ARG A 609 -23.35 -15.02 17.96
N MET A 610 -22.51 -14.79 16.97
CA MET A 610 -22.85 -13.86 15.88
C MET A 610 -23.93 -14.39 14.95
N GLY A 611 -24.25 -15.69 15.06
CA GLY A 611 -25.35 -16.33 14.32
C GLY A 611 -25.07 -16.48 12.85
N PHE A 612 -23.83 -16.71 12.45
CA PHE A 612 -23.51 -17.04 11.05
C PHE A 612 -24.17 -18.34 10.62
N ALA A 613 -24.72 -18.34 9.41
CA ALA A 613 -25.29 -19.51 8.77
C ALA A 613 -24.23 -20.30 7.99
N ALA A 614 -23.16 -19.64 7.55
CA ALA A 614 -22.00 -20.24 6.91
C ALA A 614 -20.82 -19.26 6.89
N SER A 615 -19.60 -19.77 6.72
CA SER A 615 -18.37 -19.02 6.51
C SER A 615 -17.58 -19.59 5.33
N ALA A 616 -16.98 -18.73 4.51
CA ALA A 616 -15.96 -19.19 3.56
C ALA A 616 -14.68 -19.58 4.30
N LEU A 617 -13.87 -20.43 3.69
CA LEU A 617 -12.50 -20.70 4.13
C LEU A 617 -11.59 -19.56 3.65
N ALA A 618 -10.59 -19.14 4.44
CA ALA A 618 -9.66 -18.06 4.15
C ALA A 618 -8.20 -18.51 4.27
N GLU A 619 -7.27 -17.77 3.65
CA GLU A 619 -5.84 -18.08 3.72
C GLU A 619 -5.30 -18.04 5.16
N ARG A 620 -5.79 -17.12 6.00
CA ARG A 620 -5.39 -17.01 7.41
C ARG A 620 -5.90 -18.13 8.31
N ASP A 621 -6.86 -18.90 7.86
CA ASP A 621 -7.27 -20.11 8.57
C ASP A 621 -6.14 -21.16 8.60
N PHE A 622 -5.17 -21.03 7.70
CA PHE A 622 -3.95 -21.83 7.63
C PHE A 622 -2.76 -21.23 8.40
N ASP A 623 -2.89 -20.09 9.05
CA ASP A 623 -1.83 -19.51 9.91
C ASP A 623 -1.41 -20.47 11.02
N ARG A 624 -2.31 -21.36 11.43
CA ARG A 624 -2.01 -22.58 12.18
C ARG A 624 -2.16 -23.78 11.24
N SER A 625 -1.37 -24.83 11.43
CA SER A 625 -1.37 -26.03 10.58
C SER A 625 -2.77 -26.46 10.11
N ALA A 626 -2.88 -26.89 8.83
CA ALA A 626 -4.10 -27.47 8.27
C ALA A 626 -4.69 -28.60 9.15
N ASP A 627 -3.87 -29.33 9.88
CA ASP A 627 -4.30 -30.37 10.83
C ASP A 627 -5.17 -29.85 11.97
N SER A 628 -5.13 -28.55 12.26
CA SER A 628 -5.99 -27.92 13.26
C SER A 628 -7.39 -27.57 12.74
N LEU A 629 -7.58 -27.46 11.43
CA LEU A 629 -8.83 -27.05 10.79
C LEU A 629 -10.01 -27.99 11.09
N PRO A 630 -9.90 -29.35 10.96
CA PRO A 630 -11.00 -30.23 11.27
C PRO A 630 -11.58 -30.03 12.67
N SER A 631 -10.71 -29.79 13.64
CA SER A 631 -11.11 -29.54 15.02
C SER A 631 -11.74 -28.17 15.25
N ARG A 632 -11.37 -27.15 14.46
CA ARG A 632 -11.98 -25.81 14.50
C ARG A 632 -13.35 -25.84 13.86
N VAL A 633 -13.46 -26.47 12.68
CA VAL A 633 -14.73 -26.69 11.98
C VAL A 633 -15.73 -27.46 12.87
N ALA A 634 -15.28 -28.54 13.52
CA ALA A 634 -16.14 -29.32 14.43
C ALA A 634 -16.66 -28.54 15.65
N GLN A 635 -15.99 -27.47 16.06
CA GLN A 635 -16.42 -26.58 17.15
C GLN A 635 -17.32 -25.44 16.69
N SER A 636 -17.33 -25.16 15.38
CA SER A 636 -18.19 -24.12 14.81
C SER A 636 -19.64 -24.58 14.77
N GLY A 637 -20.55 -23.68 15.14
CA GLY A 637 -22.00 -23.90 15.07
C GLY A 637 -22.56 -23.72 13.65
N TYR A 638 -21.68 -23.52 12.64
CA TYR A 638 -22.00 -23.30 11.23
C TYR A 638 -20.96 -23.96 10.32
N PRO A 639 -21.31 -24.34 9.08
CA PRO A 639 -20.40 -24.97 8.15
C PRO A 639 -19.37 -23.97 7.61
N TRP A 640 -18.14 -24.46 7.41
CA TRP A 640 -17.11 -23.76 6.66
C TRP A 640 -17.12 -24.31 5.23
N LEU A 641 -17.12 -23.40 4.24
CA LEU A 641 -17.38 -23.73 2.85
C LEU A 641 -16.16 -23.42 1.96
N ALA A 642 -15.78 -24.34 1.08
CA ALA A 642 -14.92 -24.10 -0.06
C ALA A 642 -15.16 -25.14 -1.16
N ALA A 643 -15.64 -24.72 -2.32
CA ALA A 643 -15.93 -25.58 -3.46
C ALA A 643 -14.67 -26.02 -4.22
N ASN A 644 -13.57 -25.24 -4.11
CA ASN A 644 -12.34 -25.40 -4.88
C ASN A 644 -11.15 -25.98 -4.08
N VAL A 645 -11.39 -26.57 -2.91
CA VAL A 645 -10.34 -27.19 -2.09
C VAL A 645 -10.46 -28.71 -2.11
N PHE A 646 -9.33 -29.37 -2.38
CA PHE A 646 -9.23 -30.81 -2.53
C PHE A 646 -8.04 -31.36 -1.75
N ASP A 647 -8.15 -32.57 -1.25
CA ASP A 647 -7.03 -33.34 -0.71
C ASP A 647 -6.04 -33.70 -1.82
N SER A 648 -4.76 -33.41 -1.62
CA SER A 648 -3.73 -33.59 -2.65
C SER A 648 -3.47 -35.05 -3.02
N ALA A 649 -3.65 -35.99 -2.07
CA ALA A 649 -3.38 -37.38 -2.27
C ALA A 649 -4.56 -38.10 -2.96
N THR A 650 -5.79 -37.79 -2.58
CA THR A 650 -6.98 -38.47 -3.06
C THR A 650 -7.69 -37.74 -4.21
N GLY A 651 -7.42 -36.46 -4.41
CA GLY A 651 -8.14 -35.60 -5.35
C GLY A 651 -9.61 -35.35 -4.97
N ARG A 652 -10.05 -35.77 -3.78
CA ARG A 652 -11.41 -35.59 -3.27
C ARG A 652 -11.46 -34.42 -2.31
N ARG A 653 -12.66 -33.89 -2.06
CA ARG A 653 -12.87 -32.87 -1.02
C ARG A 653 -12.55 -33.46 0.37
N PRO A 654 -11.88 -32.71 1.25
CA PRO A 654 -11.64 -33.15 2.62
C PRO A 654 -12.97 -33.40 3.36
N ALA A 655 -13.06 -34.47 4.14
CA ALA A 655 -14.32 -34.85 4.82
C ALA A 655 -14.83 -33.82 5.85
N TRP A 656 -13.95 -32.94 6.33
CA TRP A 656 -14.28 -31.87 7.26
C TRP A 656 -14.76 -30.57 6.58
N LEU A 657 -14.72 -30.47 5.25
CA LEU A 657 -15.03 -29.27 4.48
C LEU A 657 -16.17 -29.57 3.50
N THR A 658 -17.18 -28.68 3.48
CA THR A 658 -18.30 -28.79 2.54
C THR A 658 -18.18 -27.73 1.43
N PRO A 659 -18.55 -28.04 0.18
CA PRO A 659 -18.50 -27.06 -0.91
C PRO A 659 -19.59 -26.00 -0.80
N SER A 660 -20.76 -26.40 -0.26
CA SER A 660 -21.95 -25.58 -0.18
C SER A 660 -22.86 -25.99 0.98
N THR A 661 -23.82 -25.16 1.32
CA THR A 661 -24.90 -25.48 2.24
C THR A 661 -26.23 -24.91 1.70
N THR A 662 -27.34 -25.48 2.14
CA THR A 662 -28.68 -25.00 1.79
C THR A 662 -29.46 -24.63 3.04
N LEU A 663 -30.11 -23.48 3.02
CA LEU A 663 -30.89 -22.92 4.12
C LEU A 663 -32.34 -22.80 3.64
N ASP A 664 -33.28 -23.42 4.34
CA ASP A 664 -34.71 -23.21 4.11
C ASP A 664 -35.24 -22.18 5.10
N LEU A 665 -35.61 -21.00 4.63
CA LEU A 665 -36.01 -19.87 5.46
C LEU A 665 -37.25 -19.17 4.92
N ALA A 666 -38.37 -19.23 5.68
CA ALA A 666 -39.62 -18.58 5.38
C ALA A 666 -40.15 -18.88 3.95
N GLY A 667 -39.98 -20.12 3.48
CA GLY A 667 -40.42 -20.57 2.15
C GLY A 667 -39.43 -20.31 1.02
N TYR A 668 -38.30 -19.72 1.30
CA TYR A 668 -37.15 -19.52 0.38
C TYR A 668 -36.08 -20.55 0.63
N ARG A 669 -35.63 -21.24 -0.41
CA ARG A 669 -34.44 -22.11 -0.37
C ARG A 669 -33.25 -21.33 -0.86
N ILE A 670 -32.28 -21.11 0.02
CA ILE A 670 -31.08 -20.32 -0.25
C ILE A 670 -29.90 -21.28 -0.28
N ALA A 671 -29.19 -21.34 -1.39
CA ALA A 671 -27.94 -22.09 -1.49
C ALA A 671 -26.76 -21.13 -1.30
N VAL A 672 -25.81 -21.53 -0.47
CA VAL A 672 -24.56 -20.79 -0.21
C VAL A 672 -23.39 -21.65 -0.62
N ILE A 673 -22.54 -21.16 -1.50
CA ILE A 673 -21.33 -21.83 -1.99
C ILE A 673 -20.12 -21.06 -1.48
N GLY A 674 -19.07 -21.75 -1.03
CA GLY A 674 -17.83 -21.13 -0.60
C GLY A 674 -16.73 -21.20 -1.68
N TYR A 675 -15.87 -20.22 -1.70
CA TYR A 675 -14.68 -20.15 -2.56
C TYR A 675 -13.52 -19.49 -1.81
N ILE A 676 -12.29 -19.97 -2.05
CA ILE A 676 -11.05 -19.40 -1.53
C ILE A 676 -10.06 -19.19 -2.67
N THR A 677 -9.28 -18.09 -2.61
CA THR A 677 -8.25 -17.81 -3.62
C THR A 677 -7.25 -18.96 -3.76
N PRO A 678 -6.94 -19.40 -4.98
CA PRO A 678 -5.88 -20.39 -5.23
C PRO A 678 -4.51 -19.94 -4.75
N ASP A 679 -4.28 -18.63 -4.67
CA ASP A 679 -3.03 -18.01 -4.20
C ASP A 679 -2.73 -18.30 -2.72
N THR A 680 -3.71 -18.81 -1.98
CA THR A 680 -3.52 -19.34 -0.62
C THR A 680 -2.30 -20.26 -0.52
N LYS A 681 -2.04 -21.07 -1.56
CA LYS A 681 -0.88 -21.96 -1.60
C LYS A 681 0.46 -21.22 -1.69
N GLN A 682 0.47 -20.02 -2.27
CA GLN A 682 1.66 -19.18 -2.39
C GLN A 682 1.82 -18.25 -1.19
N GLN A 683 0.71 -17.85 -0.58
CA GLN A 683 0.67 -16.94 0.57
C GLN A 683 0.97 -17.64 1.89
N GLN A 684 0.77 -18.97 1.95
CA GLN A 684 1.01 -19.77 3.13
C GLN A 684 2.28 -20.64 2.98
N PRO A 685 3.04 -20.89 4.07
CA PRO A 685 4.14 -21.82 4.06
C PRO A 685 3.70 -23.18 3.49
N ALA A 686 4.52 -23.74 2.60
CA ALA A 686 4.17 -24.94 1.83
C ALA A 686 3.75 -26.14 2.73
N GLU A 687 4.34 -26.29 3.89
CA GLU A 687 4.01 -27.32 4.86
C GLU A 687 2.63 -27.16 5.51
N ARG A 688 2.08 -25.92 5.55
CA ARG A 688 0.74 -25.65 6.11
C ARG A 688 -0.38 -26.08 5.17
N THR A 689 -0.09 -26.18 3.88
CA THR A 689 -1.06 -26.49 2.83
C THR A 689 -0.68 -27.74 2.03
N ALA A 690 0.37 -28.49 2.45
CA ALA A 690 0.95 -29.62 1.71
C ALA A 690 -0.07 -30.71 1.35
N THR A 691 -1.02 -30.97 2.25
CA THR A 691 -2.05 -32.00 2.05
C THR A 691 -3.24 -31.52 1.21
N LEU A 692 -3.25 -30.24 0.80
CA LEU A 692 -4.36 -29.63 0.09
C LEU A 692 -3.93 -29.08 -1.28
N ARG A 693 -4.88 -29.11 -2.20
CA ARG A 693 -4.80 -28.51 -3.52
C ARG A 693 -5.95 -27.51 -3.67
N PHE A 694 -5.63 -26.30 -4.08
CA PHE A 694 -6.58 -25.22 -4.36
C PHE A 694 -6.79 -25.15 -5.88
N GLY A 695 -8.03 -25.30 -6.33
CA GLY A 695 -8.39 -25.22 -7.75
C GLY A 695 -8.47 -23.77 -8.19
N ALA A 696 -7.83 -23.46 -9.33
CA ALA A 696 -7.92 -22.15 -9.94
C ALA A 696 -9.26 -21.94 -10.65
N GLY A 697 -9.81 -20.73 -10.57
CA GLY A 697 -10.99 -20.30 -11.29
C GLY A 697 -12.20 -21.20 -11.07
N GLU A 698 -12.74 -21.73 -12.15
CA GLU A 698 -14.02 -22.45 -12.17
C GLU A 698 -13.95 -23.92 -11.71
N LEU A 699 -12.75 -24.45 -11.44
CA LEU A 699 -12.59 -25.87 -11.09
C LEU A 699 -13.23 -26.17 -9.72
N GLY A 700 -14.14 -27.15 -9.67
CA GLY A 700 -14.93 -27.49 -8.48
C GLY A 700 -16.14 -26.60 -8.25
N LEU A 701 -16.13 -25.35 -8.74
CA LEU A 701 -17.28 -24.44 -8.62
C LEU A 701 -18.42 -24.84 -9.56
N HIS A 702 -18.12 -25.16 -10.82
CA HIS A 702 -19.13 -25.64 -11.77
C HIS A 702 -19.83 -26.95 -11.35
N GLU A 703 -19.07 -27.90 -10.81
CA GLU A 703 -19.61 -29.13 -10.27
C GLU A 703 -20.56 -28.85 -9.10
N THR A 704 -20.13 -28.03 -8.15
CA THR A 704 -20.95 -27.61 -7.02
C THR A 704 -22.20 -26.84 -7.45
N LEU A 705 -22.09 -25.98 -8.48
CA LEU A 705 -23.22 -25.26 -9.03
C LEU A 705 -24.25 -26.20 -9.69
N ALA A 706 -23.78 -27.25 -10.37
CA ALA A 706 -24.66 -28.25 -10.96
C ALA A 706 -25.45 -29.01 -9.86
N GLU A 707 -24.77 -29.40 -8.77
CA GLU A 707 -25.40 -30.03 -7.61
C GLU A 707 -26.43 -29.12 -6.93
N VAL A 708 -26.06 -27.85 -6.70
CA VAL A 708 -26.92 -26.85 -6.08
C VAL A 708 -28.18 -26.57 -6.94
N ARG A 709 -28.02 -26.46 -8.25
CA ARG A 709 -29.16 -26.24 -9.18
C ARG A 709 -30.18 -27.37 -9.15
N ALA A 710 -29.75 -28.61 -8.96
CA ALA A 710 -30.66 -29.74 -8.84
C ALA A 710 -31.60 -29.59 -7.66
N ALA A 711 -31.19 -28.89 -6.59
CA ALA A 711 -32.02 -28.57 -5.43
C ALA A 711 -33.02 -27.42 -5.67
N ARG A 712 -33.00 -26.76 -6.85
CA ARG A 712 -33.83 -25.62 -7.25
C ARG A 712 -33.90 -24.50 -6.20
N PRO A 713 -32.80 -23.86 -5.81
CA PRO A 713 -32.83 -22.78 -4.84
C PRO A 713 -33.53 -21.54 -5.37
N SER A 714 -34.18 -20.79 -4.48
CA SER A 714 -34.76 -19.48 -4.78
C SER A 714 -33.69 -18.41 -4.97
N LEU A 715 -32.53 -18.58 -4.32
CA LEU A 715 -31.38 -17.70 -4.40
C LEU A 715 -30.11 -18.55 -4.21
N THR A 716 -29.13 -18.37 -5.08
CA THR A 716 -27.77 -18.92 -4.92
C THR A 716 -26.82 -17.79 -4.60
N ILE A 717 -26.07 -17.93 -3.51
CA ILE A 717 -25.07 -16.96 -3.04
C ILE A 717 -23.69 -17.60 -3.11
N LEU A 718 -22.73 -16.93 -3.72
CA LEU A 718 -21.31 -17.27 -3.61
C LEU A 718 -20.67 -16.42 -2.51
N VAL A 719 -20.00 -17.05 -1.58
CA VAL A 719 -19.16 -16.38 -0.56
C VAL A 719 -17.71 -16.68 -0.90
N ALA A 720 -16.97 -15.66 -1.36
CA ALA A 720 -15.64 -15.83 -1.92
C ALA A 720 -14.61 -15.07 -1.11
N HIS A 721 -13.61 -15.78 -0.58
CA HIS A 721 -12.43 -15.17 0.05
C HIS A 721 -11.33 -15.02 -0.99
N THR A 722 -11.25 -13.86 -1.62
CA THR A 722 -10.33 -13.55 -2.70
C THR A 722 -10.17 -12.03 -2.89
N ASP A 723 -9.13 -11.61 -3.61
CA ASP A 723 -8.91 -10.20 -3.96
C ASP A 723 -9.94 -9.70 -5.00
N GLN A 724 -9.88 -8.40 -5.26
CA GLN A 724 -10.84 -7.73 -6.14
C GLN A 724 -10.74 -8.22 -7.58
N ASP A 725 -9.54 -8.47 -8.09
CA ASP A 725 -9.33 -8.84 -9.50
C ASP A 725 -9.88 -10.24 -9.77
N GLU A 726 -9.62 -11.19 -8.89
CA GLU A 726 -10.17 -12.53 -9.00
C GLU A 726 -11.69 -12.56 -8.78
N LEU A 727 -12.20 -11.68 -7.90
CA LEU A 727 -13.65 -11.55 -7.68
C LEU A 727 -14.38 -11.09 -8.94
N VAL A 728 -13.79 -10.17 -9.70
CA VAL A 728 -14.28 -9.73 -11.00
C VAL A 728 -14.27 -10.90 -11.99
N HIS A 729 -13.17 -11.62 -12.06
CA HIS A 729 -13.00 -12.75 -12.96
C HIS A 729 -14.02 -13.88 -12.69
N LEU A 730 -14.21 -14.21 -11.40
CA LEU A 730 -15.23 -15.17 -10.96
C LEU A 730 -16.65 -14.72 -11.37
N ALA A 731 -16.99 -13.45 -11.16
CA ALA A 731 -18.31 -12.94 -11.50
C ALA A 731 -18.57 -12.96 -13.01
N GLU A 732 -17.55 -12.70 -13.84
CA GLU A 732 -17.64 -12.82 -15.30
C GLU A 732 -17.82 -14.27 -15.76
N GLY A 733 -17.02 -15.20 -15.21
CA GLY A 733 -17.11 -16.64 -15.50
C GLY A 733 -18.44 -17.27 -15.07
N LEU A 734 -19.08 -16.70 -14.06
CA LEU A 734 -20.37 -17.15 -13.54
C LEU A 734 -21.59 -16.56 -14.23
N ARG A 735 -21.43 -15.81 -15.31
CA ARG A 735 -22.54 -15.29 -16.11
C ARG A 735 -23.51 -16.40 -16.52
N GLY A 736 -24.80 -16.24 -16.20
CA GLY A 736 -25.83 -17.24 -16.52
C GLY A 736 -25.73 -18.54 -15.71
N SER A 737 -24.82 -18.61 -14.75
CA SER A 737 -24.68 -19.80 -13.88
C SER A 737 -25.79 -19.97 -12.85
N GLY A 738 -26.68 -18.97 -12.67
CA GLY A 738 -27.73 -18.98 -11.65
C GLY A 738 -27.27 -18.47 -10.27
N VAL A 739 -26.01 -18.00 -10.14
CA VAL A 739 -25.57 -17.25 -8.97
C VAL A 739 -26.26 -15.89 -9.00
N GLY A 740 -27.00 -15.58 -7.94
CA GLY A 740 -27.74 -14.33 -7.80
C GLY A 740 -27.03 -13.25 -7.00
N LEU A 741 -26.04 -13.61 -6.18
CA LEU A 741 -25.29 -12.68 -5.32
C LEU A 741 -23.91 -13.24 -5.04
N ILE A 742 -22.90 -12.36 -5.06
CA ILE A 742 -21.55 -12.67 -4.59
C ILE A 742 -21.21 -11.77 -3.40
N PHE A 743 -20.97 -12.40 -2.25
CA PHE A 743 -20.29 -11.77 -1.13
C PHE A 743 -18.81 -12.12 -1.21
N GLY A 744 -17.93 -11.11 -1.28
CA GLY A 744 -16.54 -11.36 -1.54
C GLY A 744 -15.58 -10.45 -0.76
N GLY A 745 -14.31 -10.69 -1.03
CA GLY A 745 -13.18 -9.89 -0.54
C GLY A 745 -12.33 -10.58 0.51
N ASP A 746 -11.08 -10.17 0.52
CA ASP A 746 -10.06 -10.57 1.51
C ASP A 746 -10.13 -9.74 2.80
N GLY A 747 -11.12 -8.83 2.90
CA GLY A 747 -11.27 -7.91 4.03
C GLY A 747 -10.40 -6.65 3.92
N VAL A 748 -9.76 -6.41 2.79
CA VAL A 748 -8.91 -5.21 2.56
C VAL A 748 -9.71 -4.11 1.87
N ASP A 749 -10.46 -4.46 0.80
CA ASP A 749 -11.18 -3.50 -0.03
C ASP A 749 -12.70 -3.63 0.07
N THR A 750 -13.40 -2.49 0.02
CA THR A 750 -14.86 -2.47 -0.15
C THR A 750 -15.22 -2.50 -1.61
N VAL A 751 -16.11 -3.43 -1.99
CA VAL A 751 -16.65 -3.52 -3.33
C VAL A 751 -18.17 -3.47 -3.26
N GLU A 752 -18.80 -2.63 -4.05
CA GLU A 752 -20.23 -2.65 -4.32
C GLU A 752 -20.44 -2.38 -5.80
N THR A 753 -20.74 -3.42 -6.54
CA THR A 753 -20.85 -3.36 -8.00
C THR A 753 -21.74 -4.46 -8.53
N ARG A 754 -22.02 -4.42 -9.84
CA ARG A 754 -22.70 -5.51 -10.55
C ARG A 754 -21.87 -5.92 -11.77
N ILE A 755 -21.37 -7.15 -11.76
CA ILE A 755 -20.50 -7.69 -12.80
C ILE A 755 -21.27 -8.76 -13.56
N ALA A 756 -21.32 -8.66 -14.89
CA ALA A 756 -22.05 -9.60 -15.76
C ALA A 756 -23.53 -9.81 -15.35
N GLY A 757 -24.14 -8.83 -14.69
CA GLY A 757 -25.51 -8.90 -14.19
C GLY A 757 -25.65 -9.49 -12.78
N VAL A 758 -24.55 -9.97 -12.16
CA VAL A 758 -24.54 -10.49 -10.78
C VAL A 758 -24.13 -9.39 -9.82
N PRO A 759 -24.90 -9.09 -8.77
CA PRO A 759 -24.47 -8.20 -7.70
C PRO A 759 -23.24 -8.78 -6.97
N VAL A 760 -22.23 -7.96 -6.79
CA VAL A 760 -20.99 -8.27 -6.06
C VAL A 760 -20.82 -7.24 -4.96
N VAL A 761 -20.75 -7.69 -3.73
CA VAL A 761 -20.53 -6.81 -2.58
C VAL A 761 -19.50 -7.41 -1.62
N SER A 762 -18.50 -6.62 -1.24
CA SER A 762 -17.44 -7.01 -0.31
C SER A 762 -17.31 -5.99 0.80
N ALA A 763 -17.27 -6.46 2.04
CA ALA A 763 -16.97 -5.64 3.21
C ALA A 763 -15.45 -5.58 3.43
N ALA A 764 -14.90 -4.38 3.74
CA ALA A 764 -13.50 -4.22 4.12
C ALA A 764 -13.33 -4.39 5.63
N GLY A 765 -13.01 -5.58 6.06
CA GLY A 765 -12.75 -5.90 7.46
C GLY A 765 -13.89 -5.53 8.41
N PRO A 766 -13.62 -5.35 9.70
CA PRO A 766 -14.67 -5.12 10.70
C PRO A 766 -15.26 -3.70 10.70
N GLY A 767 -14.81 -2.82 9.81
CA GLY A 767 -15.32 -1.45 9.67
C GLY A 767 -16.49 -1.31 8.71
N SER A 768 -16.95 -2.38 8.07
CA SER A 768 -18.09 -2.36 7.14
C SER A 768 -18.90 -3.65 7.17
N LEU A 769 -20.17 -3.55 6.77
CA LEU A 769 -21.11 -4.67 6.66
C LEU A 769 -21.73 -4.64 5.27
N ALA A 770 -21.64 -5.75 4.55
CA ALA A 770 -22.33 -5.91 3.28
C ALA A 770 -23.77 -6.39 3.52
N VAL A 771 -24.73 -5.80 2.83
CA VAL A 771 -26.14 -6.12 2.95
C VAL A 771 -26.72 -6.40 1.55
N GLY A 772 -27.40 -7.54 1.40
CA GLY A 772 -28.18 -7.89 0.21
C GLY A 772 -29.66 -8.05 0.56
N ASP A 773 -30.54 -7.30 -0.08
CA ASP A 773 -31.99 -7.35 0.13
C ASP A 773 -32.69 -7.95 -1.11
N LEU A 774 -33.38 -9.07 -0.96
CA LEU A 774 -34.31 -9.57 -1.96
C LEU A 774 -35.66 -8.82 -1.80
N VAL A 775 -36.02 -8.03 -2.79
CA VAL A 775 -37.13 -7.10 -2.73
C VAL A 775 -38.20 -7.53 -3.75
N LYS A 776 -39.47 -7.51 -3.33
CA LYS A 776 -40.60 -7.57 -4.23
C LYS A 776 -41.04 -6.16 -4.62
N THR A 777 -40.95 -5.85 -5.91
CA THR A 777 -41.35 -4.54 -6.44
C THR A 777 -42.86 -4.43 -6.53
N PRO A 778 -43.45 -3.22 -6.59
CA PRO A 778 -44.88 -3.02 -6.75
C PRO A 778 -45.45 -3.64 -8.05
N ALA A 779 -44.60 -3.79 -9.08
CA ALA A 779 -44.94 -4.46 -10.33
C ALA A 779 -44.94 -6.00 -10.23
N GLY A 780 -44.65 -6.55 -9.03
CA GLY A 780 -44.66 -8.00 -8.76
C GLY A 780 -43.35 -8.71 -9.12
N GLY A 781 -42.30 -7.99 -9.62
CA GLY A 781 -40.97 -8.53 -9.90
C GLY A 781 -40.16 -8.76 -8.64
N LEU A 782 -39.21 -9.68 -8.71
CA LEU A 782 -38.18 -9.87 -7.68
C LEU A 782 -36.85 -9.19 -8.10
N GLU A 783 -36.31 -8.41 -7.21
CA GLU A 783 -35.04 -7.69 -7.42
C GLU A 783 -34.10 -7.92 -6.24
N LEU A 784 -32.79 -8.12 -6.51
CA LEU A 784 -31.77 -8.18 -5.47
C LEU A 784 -31.01 -6.86 -5.43
N ARG A 785 -31.05 -6.19 -4.29
CA ARG A 785 -30.35 -4.92 -4.03
C ARG A 785 -29.25 -5.13 -3.01
N THR A 786 -28.10 -4.54 -3.25
CA THR A 786 -26.95 -4.59 -2.33
C THR A 786 -26.63 -3.20 -1.82
N ARG A 787 -26.01 -3.11 -0.64
CA ARG A 787 -25.39 -1.91 -0.12
C ARG A 787 -24.31 -2.24 0.90
N LEU A 788 -23.38 -1.32 1.06
CA LEU A 788 -22.39 -1.32 2.14
C LEU A 788 -22.87 -0.40 3.28
N VAL A 789 -22.71 -0.87 4.51
CA VAL A 789 -22.99 -0.10 5.72
C VAL A 789 -21.66 0.10 6.43
N SER A 790 -21.21 1.34 6.52
CA SER A 790 -20.03 1.69 7.30
C SER A 790 -20.33 1.59 8.80
N LEU A 791 -19.38 1.07 9.54
CA LEU A 791 -19.48 0.91 10.99
C LEU A 791 -18.47 1.84 11.64
N ASP A 792 -18.93 2.61 12.60
CA ASP A 792 -18.02 3.23 13.56
C ASP A 792 -17.41 2.11 14.43
N PRO A 793 -16.07 2.00 14.52
CA PRO A 793 -15.43 0.99 15.35
C PRO A 793 -15.62 1.32 16.84
N GLY A 794 -16.84 1.15 17.33
CA GLY A 794 -17.21 1.33 18.73
C GLY A 794 -17.34 -0.01 19.46
N PRO A 795 -17.37 0.00 20.80
CA PRO A 795 -17.68 -1.19 21.59
C PRO A 795 -19.12 -1.66 21.32
N ALA A 796 -19.36 -2.95 21.55
CA ALA A 796 -20.72 -3.49 21.46
C ALA A 796 -21.69 -2.66 22.31
N PRO A 797 -22.94 -2.41 21.86
CA PRO A 797 -23.91 -1.66 22.63
C PRO A 797 -24.05 -2.27 24.03
N PRO A 798 -23.96 -1.48 25.11
CA PRO A 798 -24.04 -1.98 26.48
C PRO A 798 -25.37 -2.67 26.73
N GLY A 799 -25.34 -3.75 27.53
CA GLY A 799 -26.54 -4.53 27.88
C GLY A 799 -26.93 -5.62 26.87
N THR A 800 -26.20 -5.74 25.73
CA THR A 800 -26.46 -6.81 24.77
C THR A 800 -25.82 -8.14 25.20
N PRO A 801 -26.39 -9.31 24.81
CA PRO A 801 -25.77 -10.61 25.06
C PRO A 801 -24.36 -10.73 24.49
N MET A 802 -24.07 -10.05 23.38
CA MET A 802 -22.75 -10.00 22.74
C MET A 802 -21.77 -9.18 23.58
N ALA A 803 -22.18 -8.01 24.11
CA ALA A 803 -21.33 -7.22 25.00
C ALA A 803 -20.93 -8.02 26.25
N ALA A 804 -21.90 -8.72 26.89
CA ALA A 804 -21.64 -9.57 28.03
C ALA A 804 -20.68 -10.74 27.70
N ALA A 805 -20.79 -11.30 26.48
CA ALA A 805 -19.93 -12.37 26.03
C ALA A 805 -18.49 -11.87 25.75
N LEU A 806 -18.34 -10.71 25.10
CA LEU A 806 -17.06 -10.05 24.86
C LEU A 806 -16.36 -9.70 26.18
N ASP A 807 -17.08 -9.12 27.13
CA ASP A 807 -16.55 -8.82 28.48
C ASP A 807 -16.10 -10.08 29.22
N SER A 808 -16.89 -11.16 29.12
CA SER A 808 -16.51 -12.45 29.71
C SER A 808 -15.27 -13.04 29.06
N PHE A 809 -15.19 -12.96 27.74
CA PHE A 809 -14.03 -13.41 26.95
C PHE A 809 -12.78 -12.58 27.29
N ALA A 810 -12.90 -11.24 27.29
CA ALA A 810 -11.82 -10.33 27.64
C ALA A 810 -11.32 -10.58 29.07
N ARG A 811 -12.22 -10.70 30.05
CA ARG A 811 -11.85 -11.04 31.45
C ARG A 811 -11.12 -12.37 31.54
N ARG A 812 -11.56 -13.40 30.81
CA ARG A 812 -10.92 -14.72 30.82
C ARG A 812 -9.55 -14.65 30.16
N ARG A 813 -9.43 -14.00 28.99
CA ARG A 813 -8.17 -13.77 28.29
C ARG A 813 -7.18 -12.98 29.15
N ASP A 814 -7.63 -11.88 29.76
CA ASP A 814 -6.81 -11.03 30.63
C ASP A 814 -6.43 -11.73 31.93
N SER A 815 -7.33 -12.49 32.51
CA SER A 815 -7.04 -13.32 33.70
C SER A 815 -5.95 -14.37 33.40
N LEU A 816 -6.06 -15.06 32.27
CA LEU A 816 -5.05 -16.04 31.86
C LEU A 816 -3.72 -15.37 31.51
N ALA A 817 -3.76 -14.25 30.77
CA ALA A 817 -2.58 -13.49 30.39
C ALA A 817 -1.85 -12.87 31.60
N ARG A 818 -2.59 -12.48 32.65
CA ARG A 818 -2.04 -11.88 33.89
C ARG A 818 -1.58 -12.89 34.91
N ARG A 819 -1.91 -14.18 34.76
CA ARG A 819 -1.43 -15.21 35.69
C ARG A 819 0.09 -15.26 35.71
N PRO A 820 0.77 -15.16 36.82
CA PRO A 820 2.21 -15.35 36.92
C PRO A 820 2.59 -16.76 36.44
N VAL A 821 3.54 -16.83 35.55
CA VAL A 821 4.10 -18.09 35.02
C VAL A 821 5.40 -18.42 35.75
N ALA A 822 6.10 -17.42 36.24
CA ALA A 822 7.34 -17.52 36.99
C ALA A 822 7.59 -16.26 37.84
N GLN A 823 8.57 -16.33 38.75
CA GLN A 823 9.09 -15.23 39.53
C GLN A 823 10.54 -15.01 39.17
N LEU A 824 10.94 -13.80 38.80
CA LEU A 824 12.35 -13.47 38.53
C LEU A 824 12.99 -12.83 39.75
N LYS A 825 14.18 -13.28 40.10
CA LYS A 825 14.98 -12.69 41.16
C LYS A 825 15.58 -11.34 40.77
N ARG A 826 16.01 -11.23 39.53
CA ARG A 826 16.62 -10.03 38.92
C ARG A 826 15.93 -9.71 37.57
N PRO A 827 15.96 -8.43 37.10
CA PRO A 827 15.44 -8.12 35.79
C PRO A 827 16.29 -8.79 34.71
N LEU A 828 15.63 -9.28 33.67
CA LEU A 828 16.26 -9.77 32.45
C LEU A 828 16.13 -8.68 31.39
N VAL A 829 17.20 -7.93 31.19
CA VAL A 829 17.25 -6.77 30.30
C VAL A 829 18.05 -7.08 29.04
N ARG A 830 17.72 -6.38 27.96
CA ARG A 830 18.48 -6.37 26.71
C ARG A 830 19.67 -5.42 26.83
N GLY A 831 20.80 -5.79 26.27
CA GLY A 831 21.99 -4.93 26.28
C GLY A 831 23.17 -5.62 25.63
N GLY A 832 23.86 -4.93 24.70
CA GLY A 832 24.93 -5.50 23.91
C GLY A 832 24.43 -6.60 22.96
N THR A 833 25.34 -7.52 22.57
CA THR A 833 25.03 -8.59 21.62
C THR A 833 24.64 -9.90 22.31
N GLN A 834 25.00 -10.07 23.60
CA GLN A 834 24.70 -11.24 24.40
C GLN A 834 24.19 -10.80 25.78
N TYR A 835 22.96 -11.18 26.15
CA TYR A 835 22.30 -10.79 27.40
C TYR A 835 21.42 -11.91 27.96
N PRO A 836 21.10 -11.90 29.29
CA PRO A 836 20.42 -12.99 29.95
C PRO A 836 19.07 -13.38 29.36
N LEU A 837 18.27 -12.41 28.93
CA LEU A 837 16.92 -12.65 28.37
C LEU A 837 16.99 -13.51 27.11
N GLY A 838 17.89 -13.16 26.17
CA GLY A 838 18.04 -13.93 24.94
C GLY A 838 18.58 -15.35 25.20
N GLY A 839 19.47 -15.50 26.20
CA GLY A 839 19.92 -16.82 26.63
C GLY A 839 18.79 -17.70 27.19
N VAL A 840 17.87 -17.12 27.98
CA VAL A 840 16.69 -17.81 28.51
C VAL A 840 15.76 -18.25 27.40
N ILE A 841 15.51 -17.39 26.41
CA ILE A 841 14.64 -17.72 25.28
C ILE A 841 15.25 -18.84 24.42
N ALA A 842 16.53 -18.72 24.06
CA ALA A 842 17.22 -19.75 23.30
C ALA A 842 17.20 -21.11 24.02
N GLU A 843 17.42 -21.13 25.34
CA GLU A 843 17.37 -22.35 26.15
C GLU A 843 15.94 -22.91 26.27
N ALA A 844 14.93 -22.05 26.37
CA ALA A 844 13.52 -22.46 26.35
C ALA A 844 13.19 -23.18 25.04
N ARG A 845 13.56 -22.59 23.90
CA ARG A 845 13.38 -23.21 22.58
C ARG A 845 14.06 -24.57 22.49
N ARG A 846 15.34 -24.63 22.86
CA ARG A 846 16.12 -25.87 22.88
C ARG A 846 15.44 -26.96 23.72
N ASN A 847 15.06 -26.62 24.94
CA ASN A 847 14.50 -27.55 25.91
C ASN A 847 13.14 -28.09 25.49
N LEU A 848 12.23 -27.22 25.05
CA LEU A 848 10.86 -27.60 24.67
C LEU A 848 10.84 -28.37 23.36
N ALA A 849 11.69 -28.02 22.40
CA ALA A 849 11.85 -28.77 21.14
C ALA A 849 12.72 -30.02 21.28
N ARG A 850 13.33 -30.28 22.45
CA ARG A 850 14.31 -31.39 22.67
C ARG A 850 15.41 -31.37 21.60
N ALA A 851 15.93 -30.20 21.30
CA ALA A 851 16.96 -30.03 20.29
C ALA A 851 18.36 -29.97 20.90
N ASP A 852 19.41 -30.23 20.10
CA ASP A 852 20.80 -30.09 20.50
C ASP A 852 21.13 -28.61 20.74
N LEU A 853 20.62 -27.74 19.88
CA LEU A 853 20.86 -26.30 19.89
C LEU A 853 19.52 -25.52 19.90
N GLY A 854 19.52 -24.33 20.49
CA GLY A 854 18.40 -23.40 20.43
C GLY A 854 18.90 -22.02 20.03
N LEU A 855 18.21 -21.32 19.13
CA LEU A 855 18.60 -20.06 18.56
C LEU A 855 17.47 -19.03 18.60
N VAL A 856 17.78 -17.79 18.98
CA VAL A 856 16.88 -16.64 18.88
C VAL A 856 17.65 -15.42 18.35
N ARG A 857 17.05 -14.70 17.43
CA ARG A 857 17.63 -13.44 16.90
C ARG A 857 17.44 -12.29 17.89
N ASN A 858 18.46 -11.43 18.04
CA ASN A 858 18.37 -10.27 18.91
C ASN A 858 17.23 -9.33 18.51
N VAL A 859 16.95 -9.22 17.20
CA VAL A 859 15.88 -8.37 16.65
C VAL A 859 14.47 -8.88 16.95
N SER A 860 14.30 -10.17 17.28
CA SER A 860 12.98 -10.74 17.66
C SER A 860 12.62 -10.47 19.12
N ILE A 861 13.50 -9.88 19.92
CA ILE A 861 13.29 -9.61 21.35
C ILE A 861 12.96 -8.12 21.53
N HIS A 862 11.71 -7.79 21.80
CA HIS A 862 11.20 -6.41 21.74
C HIS A 862 11.07 -5.71 23.10
N ALA A 863 10.98 -6.44 24.21
CA ALA A 863 10.80 -5.89 25.55
C ALA A 863 11.70 -6.57 26.60
N ASP A 864 11.88 -5.90 27.73
CA ASP A 864 12.61 -6.43 28.89
C ASP A 864 11.64 -7.08 29.89
N LEU A 865 12.14 -7.98 30.71
CA LEU A 865 11.39 -8.56 31.81
C LEU A 865 11.89 -7.98 33.15
N PRO A 866 11.07 -7.24 33.89
CA PRO A 866 11.44 -6.74 35.21
C PRO A 866 11.57 -7.86 36.26
N ALA A 867 12.28 -7.61 37.36
CA ALA A 867 12.24 -8.49 38.53
C ALA A 867 10.81 -8.64 39.06
N GLY A 868 10.52 -9.78 39.67
CA GLY A 868 9.18 -10.07 40.19
C GLY A 868 8.37 -10.99 39.25
N PRO A 869 7.02 -10.94 39.31
CA PRO A 869 6.17 -11.88 38.58
C PRO A 869 6.23 -11.68 37.08
N VAL A 870 6.52 -12.76 36.34
CA VAL A 870 6.44 -12.85 34.91
C VAL A 870 5.08 -13.40 34.51
N THR A 871 4.36 -12.73 33.64
CA THR A 871 3.06 -13.16 33.13
C THR A 871 3.18 -13.51 31.62
N LEU A 872 2.22 -14.29 31.10
CA LEU A 872 2.17 -14.60 29.67
C LEU A 872 2.02 -13.33 28.83
N ALA A 873 1.29 -12.32 29.31
CA ALA A 873 1.16 -11.02 28.65
C ALA A 873 2.53 -10.34 28.49
N ARG A 874 3.38 -10.37 29.51
CA ARG A 874 4.75 -9.82 29.44
C ARG A 874 5.63 -10.60 28.47
N LEU A 875 5.53 -11.94 28.45
CA LEU A 875 6.28 -12.76 27.49
C LEU A 875 5.87 -12.50 26.05
N ARG A 876 4.59 -12.31 25.77
CA ARG A 876 4.09 -11.89 24.45
C ARG A 876 4.56 -10.49 24.06
N ALA A 877 4.81 -9.60 24.99
CA ALA A 877 5.43 -8.31 24.69
C ALA A 877 6.94 -8.43 24.37
N VAL A 878 7.58 -9.47 24.89
CA VAL A 878 8.99 -9.80 24.56
C VAL A 878 9.10 -10.34 23.13
N GLU A 879 8.20 -11.25 22.73
CA GLU A 879 8.13 -11.87 21.39
C GLU A 879 6.71 -11.67 20.83
N PRO A 880 6.39 -10.50 20.27
CA PRO A 880 5.03 -10.12 19.88
C PRO A 880 4.52 -10.81 18.61
N GLU A 881 5.39 -11.36 17.78
CA GLU A 881 5.05 -11.92 16.46
C GLU A 881 4.25 -13.23 16.54
N GLY A 882 4.23 -13.88 17.70
CA GLY A 882 3.46 -15.12 17.90
C GLY A 882 3.93 -16.29 17.05
N SER A 883 5.25 -16.34 16.77
CA SER A 883 5.89 -17.32 15.92
C SER A 883 5.78 -18.74 16.44
N ASP A 884 5.70 -19.73 15.55
CA ASP A 884 5.74 -21.16 15.88
C ASP A 884 7.16 -21.59 16.25
N LEU A 885 7.29 -22.40 17.29
CA LEU A 885 8.53 -23.08 17.62
C LEU A 885 8.75 -24.27 16.71
N LEU A 886 9.86 -24.28 15.97
CA LEU A 886 10.24 -25.32 15.04
C LEU A 886 11.54 -26.02 15.48
N ARG A 887 11.68 -27.29 15.10
CA ARG A 887 12.90 -28.09 15.24
C ARG A 887 13.37 -28.53 13.87
N LEU A 888 14.58 -28.10 13.50
CA LEU A 888 15.21 -28.43 12.22
C LEU A 888 16.25 -29.52 12.42
N THR A 889 16.44 -30.34 11.39
CA THR A 889 17.54 -31.31 11.32
C THR A 889 18.60 -30.80 10.34
N LEU A 890 19.82 -30.62 10.82
CA LEU A 890 20.94 -30.02 10.09
C LEU A 890 22.16 -30.94 10.09
N SER A 891 22.93 -30.94 9.02
CA SER A 891 24.29 -31.46 9.05
C SER A 891 25.21 -30.51 9.86
N GLY A 892 26.32 -31.04 10.38
CA GLY A 892 27.27 -30.20 11.10
C GLY A 892 27.90 -29.12 10.22
N ALA A 893 27.98 -29.32 8.90
CA ALA A 893 28.39 -28.29 7.96
C ALA A 893 27.37 -27.13 7.94
N GLN A 894 26.08 -27.45 7.91
CA GLN A 894 25.01 -26.42 8.00
C GLN A 894 25.00 -25.73 9.36
N VAL A 895 25.22 -26.46 10.48
CA VAL A 895 25.38 -25.86 11.81
C VAL A 895 26.52 -24.85 11.80
N GLN A 896 27.66 -25.17 11.21
CA GLN A 896 28.79 -24.24 11.10
C GLN A 896 28.42 -23.01 10.26
N GLU A 897 27.70 -23.19 9.16
CA GLU A 897 27.22 -22.12 8.30
C GLU A 897 26.20 -21.22 9.02
N VAL A 898 25.27 -21.79 9.82
CA VAL A 898 24.37 -21.01 10.70
C VAL A 898 25.17 -20.10 11.64
N MET A 899 26.26 -20.60 12.22
CA MET A 899 27.08 -19.79 13.14
C MET A 899 27.88 -18.72 12.39
N GLU A 900 28.31 -18.97 11.17
CA GLU A 900 28.92 -17.96 10.31
C GLU A 900 27.89 -16.87 9.95
N GLN A 901 26.67 -17.24 9.58
CA GLN A 901 25.58 -16.29 9.29
C GLN A 901 25.17 -15.49 10.55
N ALA A 902 25.24 -16.10 11.73
CA ALA A 902 24.99 -15.44 13.01
C ALA A 902 26.02 -14.35 13.34
N LEU A 903 27.28 -14.53 12.93
CA LEU A 903 28.33 -13.56 13.07
C LEU A 903 28.28 -12.49 11.97
N GLY A 904 27.91 -12.88 10.73
CA GLY A 904 27.79 -11.98 9.58
C GLY A 904 28.99 -11.06 9.40
N ASP A 905 28.75 -9.81 8.96
CA ASP A 905 29.75 -8.77 8.81
C ASP A 905 29.95 -7.92 10.09
N ARG A 906 29.38 -8.31 11.22
CA ARG A 906 29.30 -7.56 12.46
C ARG A 906 30.47 -7.90 13.41
N GLU A 907 30.76 -7.00 14.33
CA GLU A 907 31.75 -7.22 15.39
C GLU A 907 31.34 -8.25 16.45
N GLY A 908 30.06 -8.69 16.44
CA GLY A 908 29.51 -9.66 17.38
C GLY A 908 28.30 -10.41 16.87
N PRO A 909 27.87 -11.49 17.54
CA PRO A 909 26.76 -12.32 17.13
C PRO A 909 25.43 -11.55 17.18
N ALA A 910 24.58 -11.75 16.15
CA ALA A 910 23.26 -11.18 16.05
C ALA A 910 22.16 -12.05 16.70
N VAL A 911 22.57 -13.11 17.38
CA VAL A 911 21.69 -14.13 17.96
C VAL A 911 22.16 -14.53 19.35
N HIS A 912 21.24 -15.11 20.13
CA HIS A 912 21.57 -15.93 21.30
C HIS A 912 21.51 -17.42 20.95
N LEU A 913 22.45 -18.17 21.45
CA LEU A 913 22.56 -19.61 21.24
C LEU A 913 22.53 -20.34 22.57
N ALA A 914 21.78 -21.43 22.66
CA ALA A 914 21.80 -22.38 23.75
C ALA A 914 22.20 -23.75 23.29
N GLY A 915 22.68 -24.61 24.19
CA GLY A 915 23.08 -25.98 23.89
C GLY A 915 24.48 -26.12 23.29
N GLY A 916 25.19 -25.03 23.04
CA GLY A 916 26.55 -25.09 22.47
C GLY A 916 27.39 -23.85 22.73
N ARG A 917 28.68 -23.93 22.38
CA ARG A 917 29.65 -22.85 22.42
C ARG A 917 30.32 -22.71 21.06
N VAL A 918 30.50 -21.47 20.61
CA VAL A 918 31.10 -21.13 19.33
C VAL A 918 32.41 -20.35 19.60
N ARG A 919 33.53 -20.87 19.17
CA ARG A 919 34.80 -20.15 19.18
C ARG A 919 35.01 -19.50 17.80
N PHE A 920 35.25 -18.22 17.75
CA PHE A 920 35.38 -17.49 16.48
C PHE A 920 36.56 -16.48 16.51
N ASP A 921 37.07 -16.18 15.33
CA ASP A 921 38.08 -15.16 15.10
C ASP A 921 37.42 -13.93 14.43
N PRO A 922 37.26 -12.82 15.13
CA PRO A 922 36.56 -11.65 14.57
C PRO A 922 37.29 -10.98 13.41
N ARG A 923 38.59 -11.23 13.23
CA ARG A 923 39.41 -10.67 12.14
C ARG A 923 39.41 -11.54 10.89
N ALA A 924 38.94 -12.77 10.97
CA ALA A 924 38.82 -13.62 9.80
C ALA A 924 37.73 -13.08 8.87
N PRO A 925 37.84 -13.28 7.55
CA PRO A 925 36.80 -12.89 6.61
C PRO A 925 35.45 -13.52 6.96
N ALA A 926 34.34 -12.84 6.62
CA ALA A 926 32.97 -13.40 6.74
C ALA A 926 32.92 -14.78 6.05
N GLY A 927 32.24 -15.73 6.66
CA GLY A 927 32.16 -17.13 6.21
C GLY A 927 33.38 -17.99 6.61
N ARG A 928 34.37 -17.46 7.36
CA ARG A 928 35.55 -18.17 7.87
C ARG A 928 35.90 -17.81 9.31
N ARG A 929 34.96 -17.18 10.02
CA ARG A 929 35.20 -16.71 11.40
C ARG A 929 35.06 -17.82 12.43
N VAL A 930 34.14 -18.76 12.24
CA VAL A 930 33.91 -19.87 13.16
C VAL A 930 35.08 -20.84 13.12
N LYS A 931 35.70 -21.03 14.26
CA LYS A 931 36.82 -21.96 14.42
C LYS A 931 36.37 -23.31 14.96
N GLU A 932 35.38 -23.34 15.84
CA GLU A 932 34.91 -24.53 16.47
C GLU A 932 33.52 -24.31 17.04
N VAL A 933 32.63 -25.28 16.87
CA VAL A 933 31.35 -25.37 17.56
C VAL A 933 31.39 -26.62 18.44
N THR A 934 31.12 -26.45 19.73
CA THR A 934 31.13 -27.55 20.73
C THR A 934 29.76 -27.54 21.42
N LEU A 935 29.11 -28.71 21.51
CA LEU A 935 27.88 -28.89 22.26
C LEU A 935 28.09 -28.82 23.77
N VAL A 936 27.01 -28.61 24.52
CA VAL A 936 27.06 -28.51 26.00
C VAL A 936 27.63 -29.78 26.67
N ASP A 937 27.48 -30.95 26.03
CA ASP A 937 28.05 -32.21 26.47
C ASP A 937 29.55 -32.41 26.14
N GLY A 938 30.20 -31.41 25.54
CA GLY A 938 31.61 -31.44 25.19
C GLY A 938 31.91 -31.99 23.80
N ARG A 939 30.94 -32.53 23.07
CA ARG A 939 31.14 -33.03 21.71
C ARG A 939 31.35 -31.89 20.73
N LYS A 940 32.37 -32.02 19.88
CA LYS A 940 32.57 -31.10 18.76
C LYS A 940 31.64 -31.42 17.61
N VAL A 941 31.08 -30.37 17.00
CA VAL A 941 30.26 -30.52 15.80
C VAL A 941 31.13 -30.95 14.63
N LYS A 942 30.82 -32.08 14.02
CA LYS A 942 31.51 -32.66 12.86
C LYS A 942 30.67 -32.44 11.60
N PRO A 943 31.26 -32.05 10.46
CA PRO A 943 30.54 -31.64 9.26
C PRO A 943 29.49 -32.63 8.73
N ARG A 944 29.72 -33.92 8.88
CA ARG A 944 28.86 -34.99 8.34
C ARG A 944 27.84 -35.55 9.33
N ASP A 945 27.97 -35.23 10.62
CA ASP A 945 27.02 -35.70 11.64
C ASP A 945 25.73 -34.88 11.60
N SER A 946 24.64 -35.42 12.09
CA SER A 946 23.33 -34.77 12.16
C SER A 946 23.09 -34.14 13.53
N TYR A 947 22.52 -32.94 13.54
CA TYR A 947 22.20 -32.18 14.73
C TYR A 947 20.82 -31.56 14.60
N THR A 948 20.20 -31.22 15.73
CA THR A 948 18.91 -30.54 15.76
C THR A 948 19.03 -29.13 16.28
N LEU A 949 18.33 -28.19 15.62
CA LEU A 949 18.28 -26.77 15.98
C LEU A 949 16.83 -26.35 16.20
N ALA A 950 16.54 -25.70 17.34
CA ALA A 950 15.24 -25.12 17.63
C ALA A 950 15.28 -23.61 17.36
N THR A 951 14.30 -23.10 16.59
CA THR A 951 14.16 -21.67 16.27
C THR A 951 12.72 -21.33 15.88
N ASP A 952 12.43 -20.06 15.62
CA ASP A 952 11.14 -19.59 15.11
C ASP A 952 10.96 -19.87 13.60
N ASP A 953 9.72 -19.86 13.13
CA ASP A 953 9.35 -20.15 11.75
C ASP A 953 9.97 -19.14 10.74
N ALA A 954 10.02 -17.85 11.07
CA ALA A 954 10.63 -16.82 10.22
C ALA A 954 12.14 -17.06 10.03
N THR A 955 12.86 -17.46 11.09
CA THR A 955 14.28 -17.79 11.03
C THR A 955 14.49 -19.10 10.27
N ALA A 956 13.63 -20.12 10.49
CA ALA A 956 13.68 -21.41 9.80
C ALA A 956 13.47 -21.26 8.28
N ALA A 957 12.63 -20.32 7.86
CA ALA A 957 12.39 -19.99 6.45
C ALA A 957 13.55 -19.21 5.78
N GLY A 958 14.66 -18.96 6.49
CA GLY A 958 15.82 -18.21 5.97
C GLY A 958 15.80 -16.72 6.32
N GLY A 959 14.82 -16.26 7.11
CA GLY A 959 14.69 -14.87 7.54
C GLY A 959 15.90 -14.38 8.34
N GLY A 960 16.19 -13.08 8.25
CA GLY A 960 17.31 -12.45 8.95
C GLY A 960 18.71 -12.85 8.45
N GLY A 961 18.80 -13.45 7.26
CA GLY A 961 20.04 -13.87 6.61
C GLY A 961 20.44 -15.32 6.89
N PHE A 962 19.56 -16.12 7.51
CA PHE A 962 19.80 -17.56 7.81
C PHE A 962 19.41 -18.45 6.64
N THR A 963 19.89 -18.12 5.43
CA THR A 963 19.49 -18.79 4.17
C THR A 963 19.82 -20.30 4.15
N VAL A 964 20.80 -20.76 4.92
CA VAL A 964 21.15 -22.18 5.05
C VAL A 964 20.06 -23.00 5.73
N LEU A 965 19.13 -22.38 6.46
CA LEU A 965 18.01 -23.03 7.12
C LEU A 965 16.85 -23.29 6.16
N ALA A 966 16.71 -22.48 5.11
CA ALA A 966 15.66 -22.63 4.13
C ALA A 966 15.77 -23.99 3.43
N GLY A 967 14.70 -24.80 3.51
CA GLY A 967 14.65 -26.17 2.94
C GLY A 967 15.24 -27.28 3.83
N ALA A 968 15.70 -26.96 5.04
CA ALA A 968 16.07 -28.00 6.00
C ALA A 968 14.83 -28.79 6.48
N PRO A 969 14.94 -30.12 6.78
CA PRO A 969 13.84 -30.89 7.35
C PRO A 969 13.34 -30.26 8.66
N VAL A 970 12.03 -29.99 8.74
CA VAL A 970 11.37 -29.25 9.83
C VAL A 970 10.36 -30.14 10.56
N GLU A 971 10.38 -30.11 11.87
CA GLU A 971 9.37 -30.65 12.77
C GLU A 971 8.72 -29.53 13.60
N ARG A 972 7.39 -29.46 13.63
CA ARG A 972 6.66 -28.47 14.45
C ARG A 972 6.54 -28.98 15.88
N VAL A 973 6.88 -28.14 16.84
CA VAL A 973 6.77 -28.47 18.27
C VAL A 973 5.34 -28.28 18.80
N GLY A 974 4.51 -27.53 18.08
CA GLY A 974 3.11 -27.28 18.45
C GLY A 974 2.93 -26.27 19.59
N LEU A 975 3.93 -25.44 19.83
CA LEU A 975 3.92 -24.34 20.80
C LEU A 975 4.31 -23.03 20.12
N LEU A 976 3.69 -21.94 20.55
CA LEU A 976 4.19 -20.61 20.23
C LEU A 976 5.41 -20.26 21.10
N ASP A 977 6.30 -19.45 20.61
CA ASP A 977 7.53 -19.04 21.31
C ASP A 977 7.28 -18.55 22.74
N ALA A 978 6.39 -17.59 22.93
CA ALA A 978 6.06 -17.07 24.27
C ALA A 978 5.47 -18.17 25.20
N GLU A 979 4.77 -19.14 24.67
CA GLU A 979 4.23 -20.30 25.41
C GLU A 979 5.34 -21.29 25.79
N ALA A 980 6.30 -21.48 24.87
CA ALA A 980 7.50 -22.29 25.15
C ALA A 980 8.33 -21.66 26.26
N VAL A 981 8.59 -20.35 26.20
CA VAL A 981 9.30 -19.63 27.27
C VAL A 981 8.54 -19.72 28.60
N ALA A 982 7.20 -19.54 28.59
CA ALA A 982 6.37 -19.71 29.78
C ALA A 982 6.46 -21.12 30.38
N ALA A 983 6.39 -22.15 29.53
CA ALA A 983 6.47 -23.54 29.95
C ALA A 983 7.86 -23.88 30.52
N TYR A 984 8.90 -23.32 29.94
CA TYR A 984 10.27 -23.48 30.42
C TYR A 984 10.50 -22.82 31.77
N LEU A 985 10.12 -21.52 31.89
CA LEU A 985 10.28 -20.77 33.14
C LEU A 985 9.55 -21.42 34.33
N ARG A 986 8.38 -22.04 34.10
CA ARG A 986 7.65 -22.79 35.14
C ARG A 986 8.40 -24.00 35.73
N ARG A 987 9.32 -24.59 34.92
CA ARG A 987 10.10 -25.78 35.31
C ARG A 987 11.35 -25.43 36.09
N LEU A 988 11.79 -24.16 36.03
CA LEU A 988 12.97 -23.69 36.73
C LEU A 988 12.70 -23.51 38.24
N PRO A 989 13.74 -23.65 39.10
CA PRO A 989 13.65 -23.26 40.49
C PRO A 989 13.21 -21.80 40.63
N GLN A 990 12.29 -21.53 41.57
CA GLN A 990 11.74 -20.18 41.78
C GLN A 990 12.34 -19.55 43.05
N PRO A 991 12.65 -18.26 43.08
CA PRO A 991 12.67 -17.34 41.93
C PRO A 991 13.80 -17.64 40.94
N VAL A 992 13.51 -17.49 39.66
CA VAL A 992 14.47 -17.74 38.57
C VAL A 992 15.58 -16.68 38.63
N ASP A 993 16.81 -17.16 38.63
CA ASP A 993 18.05 -16.36 38.57
C ASP A 993 18.86 -16.82 37.35
N ALA A 994 18.86 -16.02 36.30
CA ALA A 994 19.56 -16.35 35.07
C ALA A 994 20.70 -15.37 34.82
N ASP A 995 21.88 -15.92 34.57
CA ASP A 995 23.08 -15.15 34.19
C ASP A 995 23.26 -15.09 32.67
N ALA A 996 23.95 -14.05 32.19
CA ALA A 996 24.37 -13.99 30.82
C ALA A 996 25.46 -15.04 30.55
N SER A 997 25.10 -16.13 29.89
CA SER A 997 26.11 -17.06 29.36
C SER A 997 26.41 -16.65 27.91
N SER A 998 27.62 -16.18 27.61
CA SER A 998 28.04 -15.93 26.23
C SER A 998 28.39 -17.25 25.58
N ALA A 999 27.51 -17.71 24.68
CA ALA A 999 27.79 -18.89 23.85
C ALA A 999 28.89 -18.62 22.81
N PHE A 1000 29.12 -17.35 22.44
CA PHE A 1000 30.12 -16.96 21.48
C PHE A 1000 31.39 -16.43 22.17
N GLN A 1001 32.51 -17.05 21.89
CA GLN A 1001 33.79 -16.74 22.51
C GLN A 1001 34.81 -16.37 21.44
N SER A 1002 35.32 -15.12 21.52
CA SER A 1002 36.41 -14.69 20.65
C SER A 1002 37.71 -15.50 20.99
N THR A 1003 38.42 -15.95 19.97
CA THR A 1003 39.74 -16.60 20.13
C THR A 1003 40.85 -15.67 20.60
N ARG A 1004 40.57 -14.37 20.66
CA ARG A 1004 41.47 -13.33 21.20
C ARG A 1004 40.80 -12.58 22.35
N ARG A 1005 41.52 -12.38 23.43
CA ARG A 1005 41.12 -11.54 24.57
C ARG A 1005 41.20 -10.07 24.20
#